data_efe73ee6620ba0d20ba029d414405b16
#
_entry.id   efe73ee6620ba0d20ba029d414405b16
#
_cell.length_a   1.000
_cell.length_b   1.000
_cell.length_c   1.000
_cell.angle_alpha   90.00
_cell.angle_beta   90.00
_cell.angle_gamma   90.00
#
_symmetry.space_group_name_H-M   'P 1'
#
loop_
_entity.id
_entity.type
_entity.pdbx_description
1 polymer ?
#
loop_
_entity_poly.entity_id
_entity_poly.type
_entity_poly.pdbx_seq_one_letter_code
_entity_poly.pdbx_strand_id
1 'polypeptide(L)'
;RAQVKAEANTVFVDENVFASTLAVIHTRMIPQGIQVVVGDYKKFEFTPDVFAAIVQFPNADGSIEDYKEFVARAGAAGTKVGVAADLMSLVLLTPPGEWGADVVFGSSQRFGIPMFYGGPSAAFFATKDDYKRTIPGRIIGISKDAYGHPAYRLALQTREQHIKREKATSNICTAQALLATMAGFYAVYHGAEGVRNIAGRIHSTAGFLAKELEKLGYTQLNKDYFDTLKIQLPAHVSVNALREIALECKVNLRYFEAGQVGVSIDETTLPTDIGVLLYIFAGAAGKDYMLDESIPAQTYFDAKFARTSDFLQQDVFKKYHTETELMRYITRLGRKDVSLAQSMISLGSCTMKLNPASTMLPLSRAEFMNIHPYAPEEQVEGYTELIENLSSYLCTITGFKGCTLQPNSGAAGEYTGLRVIRAYQESIGQGHRDIVLLPASAHGTNPASAIQCGYKTVTVKCDENGNIDLEDFRAKAEENKERLAASMITYPSTHGIFEVDIKEMCDIVHACGGQLYMDGANMNAQVGLTNPGYIGADVCHLNLHKTFAMPHGGGGPGVGPICVAEHLRKFLPSHSIVPTGGDEGITAVASAPWGSAMLFPITYGYIKMLGGEGLKAATEMAIVNANYMSSALKSEYRTYYSGETGRVGHEMILDLTHFKKDYNIDCGDIAHRLMDYGFHAPTLSFPVHETLMVEPTESEPKAEMDRFIATLIQIKRECEEAAASGEADNVVVNAPHTAAEICGEWSHPYTREKAVFPLDFIRESKFFPYVSKIDNGYGDRNLVCRCTE
;
A
#
# COMPACT_ATOMS: atom_id res chain seq x y z
N ARG A 1 6.46 -15.21 14.46
CA ARG A 1 7.75 -15.70 14.98
C ARG A 1 8.28 -14.85 16.13
N ALA A 2 8.10 -13.52 16.09
CA ALA A 2 8.55 -12.63 17.18
C ALA A 2 7.91 -12.90 18.56
N GLN A 3 6.81 -13.65 18.60
CA GLN A 3 6.04 -13.96 19.83
C GLN A 3 6.23 -15.40 20.34
N VAL A 4 7.05 -16.21 19.67
CA VAL A 4 7.31 -17.60 19.99
C VAL A 4 8.81 -17.89 20.07
N LYS A 5 9.18 -19.08 20.51
CA LYS A 5 10.58 -19.51 20.58
C LYS A 5 11.27 -19.35 19.21
N ALA A 6 12.44 -18.71 19.20
CA ALA A 6 13.19 -18.37 17.98
C ALA A 6 13.57 -19.57 17.10
N GLU A 7 13.58 -20.78 17.68
CA GLU A 7 13.97 -22.04 17.01
C GLU A 7 12.84 -22.66 16.21
N ALA A 8 11.57 -22.36 16.51
CA ALA A 8 10.42 -22.91 15.76
C ALA A 8 10.41 -22.38 14.31
N ASN A 9 10.25 -23.26 13.34
CA ASN A 9 10.46 -22.97 11.93
C ASN A 9 9.35 -23.43 10.99
N THR A 10 8.20 -23.86 11.51
CA THR A 10 7.09 -24.39 10.72
C THR A 10 5.83 -23.55 10.87
N VAL A 11 5.17 -23.27 9.74
CA VAL A 11 3.82 -22.71 9.67
C VAL A 11 2.89 -23.77 9.10
N PHE A 12 1.81 -24.05 9.80
CA PHE A 12 0.70 -24.86 9.26
C PHE A 12 -0.28 -23.97 8.51
N VAL A 13 -0.77 -24.41 7.36
CA VAL A 13 -1.83 -23.75 6.60
C VAL A 13 -2.91 -24.79 6.27
N ASP A 14 -4.15 -24.47 6.61
CA ASP A 14 -5.28 -25.35 6.27
C ASP A 14 -5.42 -25.45 4.73
N GLU A 15 -5.66 -26.65 4.22
CA GLU A 15 -5.82 -26.93 2.79
C GLU A 15 -6.99 -26.16 2.14
N ASN A 16 -7.94 -25.69 2.95
CA ASN A 16 -9.08 -24.88 2.53
C ASN A 16 -8.85 -23.36 2.60
N VAL A 17 -7.60 -22.92 2.70
CA VAL A 17 -7.22 -21.51 2.46
C VAL A 17 -7.22 -21.25 0.96
N PHE A 18 -7.57 -20.03 0.53
CA PHE A 18 -7.54 -19.68 -0.89
C PHE A 18 -6.16 -19.93 -1.53
N ALA A 19 -6.13 -20.54 -2.72
CA ALA A 19 -4.90 -20.87 -3.43
C ALA A 19 -4.00 -19.64 -3.66
N SER A 20 -4.58 -18.49 -3.95
CA SER A 20 -3.84 -17.22 -4.10
C SER A 20 -3.20 -16.76 -2.78
N THR A 21 -3.87 -16.95 -1.64
CA THR A 21 -3.31 -16.66 -0.31
C THR A 21 -2.17 -17.62 0.02
N LEU A 22 -2.34 -18.92 -0.24
CA LEU A 22 -1.31 -19.93 -0.04
C LEU A 22 -0.05 -19.63 -0.89
N ALA A 23 -0.22 -19.24 -2.16
CA ALA A 23 0.88 -18.86 -3.03
C ALA A 23 1.71 -17.70 -2.45
N VAL A 24 1.05 -16.64 -1.93
CA VAL A 24 1.73 -15.52 -1.28
C VAL A 24 2.42 -15.96 0.01
N ILE A 25 1.81 -16.84 0.81
CA ILE A 25 2.45 -17.41 2.01
C ILE A 25 3.76 -18.12 1.63
N HIS A 26 3.76 -18.97 0.62
CA HIS A 26 4.97 -19.61 0.12
C HIS A 26 6.03 -18.61 -0.31
N THR A 27 5.64 -17.59 -1.09
CA THR A 27 6.56 -16.53 -1.54
C THR A 27 7.26 -15.85 -0.37
N ARG A 28 6.55 -15.60 0.75
CA ARG A 28 7.07 -14.90 1.92
C ARG A 28 7.85 -15.79 2.89
N MET A 29 7.50 -17.06 3.01
CA MET A 29 8.07 -17.96 4.01
C MET A 29 9.35 -18.65 3.54
N ILE A 30 9.39 -19.11 2.28
CA ILE A 30 10.53 -19.84 1.72
C ILE A 30 11.86 -19.08 1.85
N PRO A 31 11.97 -17.78 1.52
CA PRO A 31 13.23 -17.04 1.63
C PRO A 31 13.75 -16.92 3.07
N GLN A 32 12.85 -17.03 4.03
CA GLN A 32 13.18 -17.00 5.46
C GLN A 32 13.55 -18.38 6.02
N GLY A 33 13.61 -19.40 5.17
CA GLY A 33 13.85 -20.79 5.54
C GLY A 33 12.72 -21.39 6.38
N ILE A 34 11.50 -20.82 6.33
CA ILE A 34 10.33 -21.29 7.07
C ILE A 34 9.63 -22.37 6.26
N GLN A 35 9.33 -23.51 6.88
CA GLN A 35 8.58 -24.58 6.27
C GLN A 35 7.08 -24.27 6.32
N VAL A 36 6.39 -24.52 5.20
CA VAL A 36 4.94 -24.42 5.10
C VAL A 36 4.38 -25.83 4.96
N VAL A 37 3.58 -26.24 5.93
CA VAL A 37 2.89 -27.54 5.93
C VAL A 37 1.42 -27.29 5.65
N VAL A 38 0.90 -27.88 4.56
CA VAL A 38 -0.51 -27.78 4.17
C VAL A 38 -1.22 -29.07 4.50
N GLY A 39 -2.42 -29.00 5.08
CA GLY A 39 -3.22 -30.18 5.41
C GLY A 39 -4.56 -29.87 6.05
N ASP A 40 -5.27 -30.94 6.42
CA ASP A 40 -6.55 -30.86 7.10
C ASP A 40 -6.37 -30.45 8.58
N TYR A 41 -6.91 -29.29 8.97
CA TYR A 41 -6.82 -28.77 10.34
C TYR A 41 -7.41 -29.71 11.41
N LYS A 42 -8.35 -30.57 11.02
CA LYS A 42 -8.99 -31.56 11.93
C LYS A 42 -8.02 -32.67 12.34
N LYS A 43 -7.09 -33.02 11.45
CA LYS A 43 -6.11 -34.10 11.62
C LYS A 43 -4.73 -33.63 12.05
N PHE A 44 -4.48 -32.31 11.95
CA PHE A 44 -3.15 -31.78 12.20
C PHE A 44 -2.78 -31.86 13.68
N GLU A 45 -1.58 -32.40 13.95
CA GLU A 45 -1.00 -32.48 15.30
C GLU A 45 0.09 -31.42 15.45
N PHE A 46 -0.03 -30.62 16.51
CA PHE A 46 0.92 -29.54 16.78
C PHE A 46 2.20 -30.10 17.43
N THR A 47 3.34 -29.75 16.86
CA THR A 47 4.67 -30.02 17.43
C THR A 47 5.30 -28.71 17.93
N PRO A 48 6.33 -28.76 18.80
CA PRO A 48 7.01 -27.55 19.29
C PRO A 48 7.65 -26.68 18.19
N ASP A 49 7.86 -27.23 17.00
CA ASP A 49 8.43 -26.53 15.84
C ASP A 49 7.39 -25.66 15.09
N VAL A 50 6.10 -25.91 15.31
CA VAL A 50 5.03 -25.15 14.67
C VAL A 50 4.77 -23.85 15.46
N PHE A 51 5.22 -22.69 14.93
CA PHE A 51 5.02 -21.42 15.62
C PHE A 51 3.72 -20.71 15.25
N ALA A 52 3.16 -21.01 14.07
CA ALA A 52 1.90 -20.41 13.61
C ALA A 52 1.05 -21.40 12.81
N ALA A 53 -0.25 -21.16 12.84
CA ALA A 53 -1.22 -21.85 12.00
C ALA A 53 -2.14 -20.82 11.34
N ILE A 54 -2.51 -21.06 10.07
CA ILE A 54 -3.40 -20.18 9.30
C ILE A 54 -4.60 -20.96 8.81
N VAL A 55 -5.79 -20.44 9.06
CA VAL A 55 -7.07 -20.97 8.57
C VAL A 55 -7.86 -19.88 7.86
N GLN A 56 -8.86 -20.25 7.06
CA GLN A 56 -9.73 -19.34 6.29
C GLN A 56 -11.17 -19.41 6.83
N PHE A 57 -11.83 -18.24 6.99
CA PHE A 57 -13.19 -18.16 7.54
C PHE A 57 -14.08 -17.12 6.83
N PRO A 58 -15.18 -17.52 6.17
CA PRO A 58 -15.45 -18.88 5.71
C PRO A 58 -14.32 -19.42 4.85
N ASN A 59 -14.24 -20.76 4.73
CA ASN A 59 -13.16 -21.37 3.97
C ASN A 59 -13.32 -21.24 2.44
N ALA A 60 -12.36 -21.73 1.68
CA ALA A 60 -12.33 -21.56 0.22
C ALA A 60 -13.51 -22.21 -0.52
N ASP A 61 -14.21 -23.16 0.13
CA ASP A 61 -15.41 -23.81 -0.38
C ASP A 61 -16.70 -23.10 0.04
N GLY A 62 -16.60 -22.03 0.82
CA GLY A 62 -17.71 -21.31 1.41
C GLY A 62 -18.23 -21.91 2.73
N SER A 63 -17.63 -22.98 3.24
CA SER A 63 -18.06 -23.59 4.50
C SER A 63 -17.68 -22.76 5.72
N ILE A 64 -18.60 -22.70 6.69
CA ILE A 64 -18.35 -22.16 8.02
C ILE A 64 -17.89 -23.32 8.91
N GLU A 65 -16.61 -23.34 9.25
CA GLU A 65 -16.01 -24.37 10.09
C GLU A 65 -15.91 -23.95 11.56
N ASP A 66 -16.02 -24.89 12.48
CA ASP A 66 -15.82 -24.64 13.92
C ASP A 66 -14.36 -24.84 14.31
N TYR A 67 -13.61 -23.74 14.36
CA TYR A 67 -12.18 -23.76 14.69
C TYR A 67 -11.87 -23.66 16.20
N LYS A 68 -12.86 -23.62 17.10
CA LYS A 68 -12.62 -23.42 18.54
C LYS A 68 -11.67 -24.44 19.14
N GLU A 69 -11.90 -25.73 18.85
CA GLU A 69 -11.05 -26.81 19.34
C GLU A 69 -9.63 -26.76 18.75
N PHE A 70 -9.54 -26.44 17.44
CA PHE A 70 -8.25 -26.28 16.76
C PHE A 70 -7.43 -25.16 17.40
N VAL A 71 -8.04 -23.99 17.66
CA VAL A 71 -7.38 -22.86 18.32
C VAL A 71 -6.96 -23.21 19.74
N ALA A 72 -7.78 -23.95 20.50
CA ALA A 72 -7.43 -24.39 21.84
C ALA A 72 -6.22 -25.36 21.82
N ARG A 73 -6.18 -26.31 20.90
CA ARG A 73 -5.04 -27.24 20.71
C ARG A 73 -3.77 -26.48 20.31
N ALA A 74 -3.88 -25.53 19.37
CA ALA A 74 -2.76 -24.66 18.97
C ALA A 74 -2.21 -23.87 20.15
N GLY A 75 -3.10 -23.24 20.93
CA GLY A 75 -2.72 -22.46 22.13
C GLY A 75 -2.02 -23.32 23.18
N ALA A 76 -2.48 -24.55 23.45
CA ALA A 76 -1.85 -25.49 24.34
C ALA A 76 -0.43 -25.90 23.91
N ALA A 77 -0.18 -25.94 22.59
CA ALA A 77 1.14 -26.20 22.01
C ALA A 77 2.04 -24.94 21.92
N GLY A 78 1.52 -23.76 22.26
CA GLY A 78 2.22 -22.47 22.12
C GLY A 78 2.22 -21.90 20.69
N THR A 79 1.46 -22.48 19.77
CA THR A 79 1.29 -22.03 18.38
C THR A 79 0.29 -20.88 18.31
N LYS A 80 0.59 -19.84 17.49
CA LYS A 80 -0.29 -18.70 17.24
C LYS A 80 -1.20 -18.97 16.05
N VAL A 81 -2.48 -18.59 16.16
CA VAL A 81 -3.45 -18.82 15.09
C VAL A 81 -3.82 -17.50 14.42
N GLY A 82 -3.57 -17.46 13.11
CA GLY A 82 -4.03 -16.42 12.20
C GLY A 82 -5.24 -16.89 11.39
N VAL A 83 -6.25 -16.01 11.28
CA VAL A 83 -7.48 -16.30 10.52
C VAL A 83 -7.58 -15.31 9.37
N ALA A 84 -7.52 -15.82 8.13
CA ALA A 84 -7.91 -15.05 6.95
C ALA A 84 -9.45 -15.03 6.92
N ALA A 85 -10.04 -13.85 6.99
CA ALA A 85 -11.49 -13.72 7.16
C ALA A 85 -12.14 -12.80 6.11
N ASP A 86 -13.36 -13.14 5.71
CA ASP A 86 -14.22 -12.22 4.96
C ASP A 86 -14.91 -11.24 5.93
N LEU A 87 -14.66 -9.96 5.72
CA LEU A 87 -15.15 -8.90 6.62
C LEU A 87 -16.69 -8.80 6.65
N MET A 88 -17.37 -9.04 5.52
CA MET A 88 -18.83 -8.98 5.45
C MET A 88 -19.49 -10.14 6.21
N SER A 89 -18.92 -11.33 6.15
CA SER A 89 -19.43 -12.49 6.89
C SER A 89 -19.38 -12.28 8.41
N LEU A 90 -18.35 -11.57 8.90
CA LEU A 90 -18.19 -11.27 10.33
C LEU A 90 -19.28 -10.35 10.91
N VAL A 91 -20.13 -9.78 10.07
CA VAL A 91 -21.31 -9.02 10.50
C VAL A 91 -22.36 -9.95 11.11
N LEU A 92 -22.51 -11.16 10.57
CA LEU A 92 -23.46 -12.18 11.03
C LEU A 92 -22.80 -13.31 11.84
N LEU A 93 -21.51 -13.58 11.63
CA LEU A 93 -20.79 -14.68 12.25
C LEU A 93 -19.94 -14.19 13.44
N THR A 94 -19.81 -15.05 14.46
CA THR A 94 -18.93 -14.79 15.62
C THR A 94 -17.50 -14.48 15.17
N PRO A 95 -16.96 -13.32 15.53
CA PRO A 95 -15.60 -12.92 15.10
C PRO A 95 -14.53 -13.87 15.64
N PRO A 96 -13.48 -14.17 14.85
CA PRO A 96 -12.43 -15.09 15.26
C PRO A 96 -11.70 -14.73 16.56
N GLY A 97 -11.61 -13.45 16.90
CA GLY A 97 -11.05 -13.01 18.17
C GLY A 97 -11.82 -13.51 19.40
N GLU A 98 -13.15 -13.71 19.27
CA GLU A 98 -14.01 -14.17 20.37
C GLU A 98 -13.88 -15.69 20.64
N TRP A 99 -13.40 -16.47 19.67
CA TRP A 99 -13.08 -17.87 19.88
C TRP A 99 -11.57 -18.16 19.98
N GLY A 100 -10.78 -17.10 20.24
CA GLY A 100 -9.41 -17.20 20.72
C GLY A 100 -8.31 -17.00 19.67
N ALA A 101 -8.63 -16.71 18.42
CA ALA A 101 -7.62 -16.40 17.40
C ALA A 101 -6.66 -15.28 17.86
N ASP A 102 -5.39 -15.38 17.49
CA ASP A 102 -4.37 -14.40 17.84
C ASP A 102 -4.36 -13.23 16.88
N VAL A 103 -4.62 -13.50 15.60
CA VAL A 103 -4.63 -12.52 14.50
C VAL A 103 -5.80 -12.80 13.57
N VAL A 104 -6.48 -11.74 13.12
CA VAL A 104 -7.49 -11.79 12.06
C VAL A 104 -7.11 -10.79 10.98
N PHE A 105 -7.06 -11.22 9.74
CA PHE A 105 -6.68 -10.38 8.60
C PHE A 105 -7.53 -10.70 7.38
N GLY A 106 -7.64 -9.76 6.46
CA GLY A 106 -8.40 -9.94 5.24
C GLY A 106 -8.49 -8.66 4.43
N SER A 107 -9.28 -8.70 3.36
CA SER A 107 -9.56 -7.52 2.53
C SER A 107 -10.78 -6.76 3.04
N SER A 108 -10.72 -5.43 2.95
CA SER A 108 -11.89 -4.57 3.16
C SER A 108 -12.70 -4.32 1.88
N GLN A 109 -12.41 -5.02 0.80
CA GLN A 109 -13.04 -4.84 -0.51
C GLN A 109 -14.58 -4.89 -0.42
N ARG A 110 -15.14 -5.82 0.37
CA ARG A 110 -16.59 -5.98 0.58
C ARG A 110 -17.26 -4.76 1.22
N PHE A 111 -16.49 -3.79 1.73
CA PHE A 111 -17.01 -2.54 2.27
C PHE A 111 -16.98 -1.44 1.21
N GLY A 112 -17.76 -1.63 0.13
CA GLY A 112 -18.05 -0.62 -0.89
C GLY A 112 -16.96 -0.41 -1.96
N ILE A 113 -15.98 -1.30 -2.07
CA ILE A 113 -14.96 -1.24 -3.12
C ILE A 113 -15.35 -2.18 -4.26
N PRO A 114 -15.41 -1.71 -5.52
CA PRO A 114 -15.64 -2.59 -6.67
C PRO A 114 -14.56 -3.65 -6.84
N MET A 115 -14.79 -4.64 -7.70
CA MET A 115 -13.83 -5.73 -7.93
C MET A 115 -12.51 -5.27 -8.56
N PHE A 116 -12.54 -4.21 -9.39
CA PHE A 116 -11.38 -3.54 -9.94
C PHE A 116 -10.36 -4.46 -10.63
N TYR A 117 -10.81 -5.55 -11.22
CA TYR A 117 -9.94 -6.57 -11.80
C TYR A 117 -8.87 -7.09 -10.81
N GLY A 118 -9.20 -7.08 -9.52
CA GLY A 118 -8.35 -7.55 -8.42
C GLY A 118 -7.79 -6.48 -7.48
N GLY A 119 -7.90 -5.22 -7.83
CA GLY A 119 -7.42 -4.14 -6.97
C GLY A 119 -7.38 -2.77 -7.64
N PRO A 120 -7.18 -1.70 -6.84
CA PRO A 120 -6.70 -1.73 -5.43
C PRO A 120 -7.81 -2.01 -4.41
N SER A 121 -7.43 -2.57 -3.25
CA SER A 121 -8.26 -2.67 -2.05
C SER A 121 -7.37 -2.57 -0.80
N ALA A 122 -7.93 -2.11 0.32
CA ALA A 122 -7.22 -2.11 1.58
C ALA A 122 -7.36 -3.47 2.30
N ALA A 123 -6.35 -3.82 3.10
CA ALA A 123 -6.41 -4.92 4.02
C ALA A 123 -6.71 -4.44 5.44
N PHE A 124 -7.42 -5.24 6.22
CA PHE A 124 -7.52 -5.06 7.66
C PHE A 124 -6.64 -6.06 8.40
N PHE A 125 -6.21 -5.67 9.59
CA PHE A 125 -5.42 -6.51 10.49
C PHE A 125 -5.84 -6.22 11.93
N ALA A 126 -6.35 -7.24 12.61
CA ALA A 126 -6.79 -7.16 14.00
C ALA A 126 -6.02 -8.17 14.85
N THR A 127 -5.65 -7.78 16.06
CA THR A 127 -4.89 -8.63 16.97
C THR A 127 -5.10 -8.26 18.43
N LYS A 128 -4.60 -9.08 19.35
CA LYS A 128 -4.60 -8.82 20.80
C LYS A 128 -3.68 -7.64 21.13
N ASP A 129 -3.99 -6.92 22.21
CA ASP A 129 -3.22 -5.73 22.62
C ASP A 129 -1.74 -6.05 22.90
N ASP A 130 -1.44 -7.23 23.41
CA ASP A 130 -0.08 -7.68 23.70
C ASP A 130 0.85 -7.67 22.46
N TYR A 131 0.28 -7.74 21.26
CA TYR A 131 1.05 -7.80 20.01
C TYR A 131 1.27 -6.44 19.35
N LYS A 132 0.71 -5.35 19.87
CA LYS A 132 0.76 -4.00 19.27
C LYS A 132 2.16 -3.52 18.91
N ARG A 133 3.20 -3.98 19.61
CA ARG A 133 4.61 -3.62 19.33
C ARG A 133 5.26 -4.43 18.22
N THR A 134 4.58 -5.42 17.65
CA THR A 134 5.10 -6.34 16.64
C THR A 134 4.20 -6.45 15.39
N ILE A 135 3.04 -5.81 15.39
CA ILE A 135 2.13 -5.81 14.23
C ILE A 135 2.75 -5.06 13.04
N PRO A 136 2.35 -5.41 11.80
CA PRO A 136 2.70 -4.62 10.62
C PRO A 136 1.90 -3.31 10.57
N GLY A 137 2.35 -2.40 9.72
CA GLY A 137 1.66 -1.16 9.42
C GLY A 137 1.86 -0.06 10.47
N ARG A 138 1.39 1.13 10.09
CA ARG A 138 1.43 2.32 10.93
C ARG A 138 0.28 2.32 11.92
N ILE A 139 0.53 2.85 13.11
CA ILE A 139 -0.48 3.04 14.15
C ILE A 139 -0.62 4.53 14.38
N ILE A 140 -1.85 5.02 14.35
CA ILE A 140 -2.20 6.38 14.74
C ILE A 140 -2.64 6.36 16.19
N GLY A 141 -1.94 7.12 17.03
CA GLY A 141 -2.30 7.36 18.42
C GLY A 141 -2.91 8.74 18.63
N ILE A 142 -3.50 8.93 19.80
CA ILE A 142 -4.04 10.20 20.24
C ILE A 142 -3.10 10.79 21.29
N SER A 143 -2.70 12.04 21.07
CA SER A 143 -2.00 12.89 22.02
C SER A 143 -2.82 14.15 22.28
N LYS A 144 -2.17 15.19 22.78
CA LYS A 144 -2.74 16.52 22.91
C LYS A 144 -1.84 17.54 22.24
N ASP A 145 -2.43 18.64 21.80
CA ASP A 145 -1.69 19.81 21.32
C ASP A 145 -1.23 20.71 22.49
N ALA A 146 -0.57 21.81 22.18
CA ALA A 146 -0.05 22.77 23.16
C ALA A 146 -1.15 23.37 24.07
N TYR A 147 -2.41 23.36 23.64
CA TYR A 147 -3.57 23.86 24.39
C TYR A 147 -4.40 22.76 25.05
N GLY A 148 -3.93 21.49 24.96
CA GLY A 148 -4.60 20.34 25.57
C GLY A 148 -5.72 19.71 24.73
N HIS A 149 -5.92 20.16 23.49
CA HIS A 149 -6.90 19.56 22.59
C HIS A 149 -6.40 18.22 22.03
N PRO A 150 -7.28 17.23 21.81
CA PRO A 150 -6.89 15.96 21.19
C PRO A 150 -6.22 16.16 19.84
N ALA A 151 -5.08 15.50 19.63
CA ALA A 151 -4.32 15.56 18.38
C ALA A 151 -3.85 14.18 17.95
N TYR A 152 -4.03 13.85 16.67
CA TYR A 152 -3.55 12.59 16.11
C TYR A 152 -2.05 12.65 15.80
N ARG A 153 -1.36 11.53 16.01
CA ARG A 153 0.05 11.37 15.70
C ARG A 153 0.39 9.94 15.32
N LEU A 154 1.49 9.76 14.59
CA LEU A 154 2.08 8.42 14.43
C LEU A 154 2.59 7.90 15.78
N ALA A 155 2.16 6.71 16.17
CA ALA A 155 2.55 6.05 17.41
C ALA A 155 3.40 4.81 17.14
N LEU A 156 4.27 4.44 18.10
CA LEU A 156 5.15 3.27 18.02
C LEU A 156 6.02 3.24 16.74
N GLN A 157 6.47 4.39 16.26
CA GLN A 157 7.24 4.53 15.02
C GLN A 157 8.56 3.73 15.02
N THR A 158 9.11 3.43 16.20
CA THR A 158 10.34 2.62 16.34
C THR A 158 10.22 1.19 15.80
N ARG A 159 9.01 0.72 15.40
CA ARG A 159 8.80 -0.56 14.71
C ARG A 159 9.01 -0.46 13.20
N GLU A 160 8.97 0.75 12.65
CA GLU A 160 8.86 0.99 11.21
C GLU A 160 10.22 1.15 10.53
N GLN A 161 10.23 0.90 9.21
CA GLN A 161 11.46 0.84 8.41
C GLN A 161 12.19 2.20 8.30
N HIS A 162 11.48 3.32 8.38
CA HIS A 162 12.11 4.65 8.32
C HIS A 162 12.98 4.96 9.56
N ILE A 163 12.81 4.19 10.66
CA ILE A 163 13.64 4.30 11.87
C ILE A 163 14.53 3.06 12.04
N LYS A 164 13.94 1.86 11.98
CA LYS A 164 14.66 0.60 12.29
C LYS A 164 15.33 -0.06 11.10
N ARG A 165 15.06 0.39 9.87
CA ARG A 165 15.69 -0.12 8.63
C ARG A 165 15.62 -1.65 8.58
N GLU A 166 16.76 -2.34 8.56
CA GLU A 166 16.88 -3.82 8.55
C GLU A 166 16.25 -4.51 9.78
N LYS A 167 15.99 -3.80 10.86
CA LYS A 167 15.38 -4.34 12.10
C LYS A 167 13.89 -4.06 12.21
N ALA A 168 13.28 -3.51 11.17
CA ALA A 168 11.86 -3.20 11.16
C ALA A 168 10.98 -4.46 11.22
N THR A 169 9.80 -4.34 11.85
CA THR A 169 8.83 -5.45 11.93
C THR A 169 8.03 -5.61 10.64
N SER A 170 7.98 -4.58 9.79
CA SER A 170 7.31 -4.59 8.49
C SER A 170 7.98 -3.61 7.53
N ASN A 171 7.70 -3.76 6.24
CA ASN A 171 8.17 -2.85 5.20
C ASN A 171 6.98 -2.26 4.43
N ILE A 172 6.28 -1.30 5.04
CA ILE A 172 5.16 -0.59 4.46
C ILE A 172 5.53 0.89 4.35
N CYS A 173 5.64 1.39 3.12
CA CYS A 173 5.81 2.81 2.82
C CYS A 173 4.54 3.38 2.18
N THR A 174 4.20 2.94 0.96
CA THR A 174 2.91 3.25 0.32
C THR A 174 1.87 2.25 0.80
N ALA A 175 0.82 2.76 1.44
CA ALA A 175 -0.32 1.96 1.90
C ALA A 175 -1.50 2.09 0.91
N GLN A 176 -2.59 1.39 1.17
CA GLN A 176 -3.85 1.53 0.44
C GLN A 176 -4.80 2.49 1.20
N ALA A 177 -4.30 3.68 1.54
CA ALA A 177 -4.97 4.62 2.46
C ALA A 177 -6.32 5.11 1.92
N LEU A 178 -6.41 5.46 0.63
CA LEU A 178 -7.68 5.88 0.02
C LEU A 178 -8.75 4.78 0.13
N LEU A 179 -8.38 3.54 -0.15
CA LEU A 179 -9.33 2.41 -0.11
C LEU A 179 -9.76 2.10 1.34
N ALA A 180 -8.84 2.26 2.31
CA ALA A 180 -9.20 2.16 3.73
C ALA A 180 -10.18 3.26 4.14
N THR A 181 -9.98 4.49 3.66
CA THR A 181 -10.89 5.61 3.88
C THR A 181 -12.26 5.36 3.25
N MET A 182 -12.31 4.85 2.01
CA MET A 182 -13.57 4.49 1.33
C MET A 182 -14.33 3.41 2.13
N ALA A 183 -13.66 2.35 2.57
CA ALA A 183 -14.26 1.31 3.42
C ALA A 183 -14.77 1.87 4.76
N GLY A 184 -14.04 2.84 5.36
CA GLY A 184 -14.48 3.57 6.54
C GLY A 184 -15.75 4.39 6.28
N PHE A 185 -15.86 5.09 5.16
CA PHE A 185 -17.06 5.84 4.78
C PHE A 185 -18.24 4.93 4.46
N TYR A 186 -18.02 3.75 3.89
CA TYR A 186 -19.08 2.74 3.73
C TYR A 186 -19.66 2.37 5.09
N ALA A 187 -18.82 2.08 6.08
CA ALA A 187 -19.27 1.78 7.43
C ALA A 187 -19.99 2.97 8.10
N VAL A 188 -19.52 4.20 7.88
CA VAL A 188 -20.15 5.43 8.38
C VAL A 188 -21.53 5.65 7.74
N TYR A 189 -21.67 5.44 6.44
CA TYR A 189 -22.92 5.63 5.71
C TYR A 189 -24.00 4.62 6.11
N HIS A 190 -23.64 3.35 6.19
CA HIS A 190 -24.59 2.28 6.49
C HIS A 190 -24.83 2.08 7.98
N GLY A 191 -23.86 2.37 8.83
CA GLY A 191 -23.92 2.07 10.26
C GLY A 191 -24.03 0.57 10.54
N ALA A 192 -24.15 0.20 11.82
CA ALA A 192 -24.25 -1.21 12.22
C ALA A 192 -25.49 -1.91 11.66
N GLU A 193 -26.63 -1.22 11.65
CA GLU A 193 -27.89 -1.76 11.15
C GLU A 193 -27.87 -1.94 9.63
N GLY A 194 -27.44 -0.93 8.89
CA GLY A 194 -27.37 -0.99 7.42
C GLY A 194 -26.45 -2.10 6.94
N VAL A 195 -25.25 -2.25 7.54
CA VAL A 195 -24.32 -3.32 7.18
C VAL A 195 -24.89 -4.70 7.53
N ARG A 196 -25.62 -4.81 8.68
CA ARG A 196 -26.31 -6.07 9.06
C ARG A 196 -27.41 -6.43 8.06
N ASN A 197 -28.19 -5.44 7.58
CA ASN A 197 -29.23 -5.65 6.58
C ASN A 197 -28.63 -6.10 5.23
N ILE A 198 -27.49 -5.53 4.82
CA ILE A 198 -26.77 -5.95 3.61
C ILE A 198 -26.29 -7.40 3.74
N ALA A 199 -25.58 -7.73 4.82
CA ALA A 199 -25.10 -9.09 5.06
C ALA A 199 -26.25 -10.11 5.16
N GLY A 200 -27.35 -9.74 5.84
CA GLY A 200 -28.58 -10.56 5.95
C GLY A 200 -29.21 -10.82 4.58
N ARG A 201 -29.30 -9.81 3.72
CA ARG A 201 -29.81 -9.98 2.35
C ARG A 201 -28.94 -10.91 1.53
N ILE A 202 -27.61 -10.72 1.54
CA ILE A 202 -26.66 -11.60 0.84
C ILE A 202 -26.88 -13.04 1.27
N HIS A 203 -26.88 -13.29 2.57
CA HIS A 203 -27.04 -14.62 3.15
C HIS A 203 -28.39 -15.26 2.81
N SER A 204 -29.48 -14.51 2.96
CA SER A 204 -30.82 -14.98 2.63
C SER A 204 -30.95 -15.32 1.14
N THR A 205 -30.34 -14.54 0.26
CA THR A 205 -30.34 -14.79 -1.19
C THR A 205 -29.60 -16.06 -1.54
N ALA A 206 -28.42 -16.30 -0.93
CA ALA A 206 -27.69 -17.55 -1.10
C ALA A 206 -28.50 -18.76 -0.63
N GLY A 207 -29.13 -18.65 0.53
CA GLY A 207 -29.96 -19.72 1.07
C GLY A 207 -31.23 -20.00 0.26
N PHE A 208 -31.85 -18.97 -0.29
CA PHE A 208 -32.96 -19.12 -1.23
C PHE A 208 -32.49 -19.89 -2.48
N LEU A 209 -31.40 -19.48 -3.11
CA LEU A 209 -30.84 -20.16 -4.27
C LEU A 209 -30.51 -21.63 -3.96
N ALA A 210 -29.92 -21.94 -2.82
CA ALA A 210 -29.63 -23.32 -2.41
C ALA A 210 -30.88 -24.18 -2.38
N LYS A 211 -31.98 -23.70 -1.75
CA LYS A 211 -33.26 -24.40 -1.69
C LYS A 211 -33.89 -24.64 -3.06
N GLU A 212 -33.84 -23.64 -3.95
CA GLU A 212 -34.38 -23.79 -5.28
C GLU A 212 -33.58 -24.81 -6.12
N LEU A 213 -32.26 -24.82 -5.95
CA LEU A 213 -31.40 -25.82 -6.59
C LEU A 213 -31.66 -27.24 -6.07
N GLU A 214 -31.98 -27.40 -4.78
CA GLU A 214 -32.40 -28.72 -4.23
C GLU A 214 -33.70 -29.21 -4.89
N LYS A 215 -34.69 -28.35 -5.11
CA LYS A 215 -35.92 -28.71 -5.85
C LYS A 215 -35.62 -29.16 -7.31
N LEU A 216 -34.60 -28.60 -7.93
CA LEU A 216 -34.13 -28.99 -9.24
C LEU A 216 -33.33 -30.32 -9.23
N GLY A 217 -32.99 -30.86 -8.07
CA GLY A 217 -32.29 -32.14 -7.89
C GLY A 217 -30.77 -31.99 -7.70
N TYR A 218 -30.28 -30.77 -7.45
CA TYR A 218 -28.90 -30.52 -7.09
C TYR A 218 -28.69 -30.75 -5.59
N THR A 219 -27.48 -31.11 -5.15
CA THR A 219 -27.16 -31.34 -3.75
C THR A 219 -26.22 -30.28 -3.21
N GLN A 220 -26.66 -29.53 -2.20
CA GLN A 220 -25.82 -28.61 -1.46
C GLN A 220 -24.81 -29.37 -0.60
N LEU A 221 -23.50 -29.12 -0.77
CA LEU A 221 -22.43 -29.86 -0.07
C LEU A 221 -22.01 -29.19 1.24
N ASN A 222 -21.84 -27.86 1.26
CA ASN A 222 -21.53 -27.15 2.49
C ASN A 222 -22.82 -26.84 3.26
N LYS A 223 -22.93 -27.37 4.47
CA LYS A 223 -24.13 -27.29 5.32
C LYS A 223 -24.32 -25.89 5.89
N ASP A 224 -23.23 -25.34 6.45
CA ASP A 224 -23.21 -24.02 7.05
C ASP A 224 -22.37 -23.11 6.13
N TYR A 225 -22.95 -22.05 5.61
CA TYR A 225 -22.34 -21.11 4.66
C TYR A 225 -22.81 -19.68 4.93
N PHE A 226 -22.07 -18.71 4.42
CA PHE A 226 -22.51 -17.31 4.45
C PHE A 226 -23.13 -16.91 3.10
N ASP A 227 -22.37 -16.91 2.04
CA ASP A 227 -22.74 -16.39 0.71
C ASP A 227 -22.32 -17.29 -0.45
N THR A 228 -21.51 -18.31 -0.17
CA THR A 228 -20.92 -19.18 -1.19
C THR A 228 -21.44 -20.61 -1.04
N LEU A 229 -22.01 -21.11 -2.13
CA LEU A 229 -22.57 -22.45 -2.24
C LEU A 229 -21.61 -23.36 -2.98
N LYS A 230 -21.42 -24.58 -2.47
CA LYS A 230 -20.76 -25.68 -3.17
C LYS A 230 -21.79 -26.74 -3.51
N ILE A 231 -21.98 -27.01 -4.78
CA ILE A 231 -23.10 -27.75 -5.32
C ILE A 231 -22.59 -28.98 -6.07
N GLN A 232 -23.10 -30.17 -5.74
CA GLN A 232 -22.90 -31.39 -6.50
C GLN A 232 -23.92 -31.48 -7.63
N LEU A 233 -23.45 -31.67 -8.86
CA LEU A 233 -24.33 -31.91 -10.00
C LEU A 233 -24.92 -33.33 -9.94
N PRO A 234 -26.21 -33.51 -10.31
CA PRO A 234 -26.79 -34.83 -10.51
C PRO A 234 -26.05 -35.59 -11.61
N ALA A 235 -26.04 -36.93 -11.53
CA ALA A 235 -25.28 -37.81 -12.43
C ALA A 235 -25.62 -37.61 -13.93
N HIS A 236 -26.81 -37.13 -14.24
CA HIS A 236 -27.27 -36.86 -15.61
C HIS A 236 -26.92 -35.45 -16.12
N VAL A 237 -26.39 -34.60 -15.27
CA VAL A 237 -26.02 -33.21 -15.63
C VAL A 237 -24.53 -33.14 -15.89
N SER A 238 -24.16 -32.75 -17.12
CA SER A 238 -22.78 -32.54 -17.51
C SER A 238 -22.29 -31.16 -17.06
N VAL A 239 -21.06 -31.09 -16.51
CA VAL A 239 -20.37 -29.82 -16.20
C VAL A 239 -20.26 -28.93 -17.46
N ASN A 240 -19.95 -29.53 -18.61
CA ASN A 240 -19.80 -28.81 -19.86
C ASN A 240 -21.14 -28.21 -20.33
N ALA A 241 -22.22 -28.98 -20.27
CA ALA A 241 -23.56 -28.47 -20.64
C ALA A 241 -23.98 -27.29 -19.72
N LEU A 242 -23.73 -27.39 -18.40
CA LEU A 242 -23.97 -26.28 -17.48
C LEU A 242 -23.12 -25.06 -17.84
N ARG A 243 -21.84 -25.28 -18.16
CA ARG A 243 -20.90 -24.20 -18.53
C ARG A 243 -21.34 -23.50 -19.82
N GLU A 244 -21.76 -24.24 -20.85
CA GLU A 244 -22.24 -23.69 -22.12
C GLU A 244 -23.43 -22.77 -21.89
N ILE A 245 -24.46 -23.21 -21.17
CA ILE A 245 -25.63 -22.38 -20.85
C ILE A 245 -25.23 -21.17 -20.00
N ALA A 246 -24.34 -21.33 -19.04
CA ALA A 246 -23.86 -20.23 -18.21
C ALA A 246 -23.14 -19.16 -19.05
N LEU A 247 -22.30 -19.57 -19.99
CA LEU A 247 -21.60 -18.66 -20.91
C LEU A 247 -22.56 -17.95 -21.88
N GLU A 248 -23.57 -18.66 -22.41
CA GLU A 248 -24.64 -18.03 -23.19
C GLU A 248 -25.38 -16.95 -22.40
N CYS A 249 -25.61 -17.19 -21.11
CA CYS A 249 -26.21 -16.22 -20.17
C CYS A 249 -25.20 -15.17 -19.66
N LYS A 250 -23.94 -15.17 -20.11
CA LYS A 250 -22.85 -14.29 -19.64
C LYS A 250 -22.56 -14.40 -18.13
N VAL A 251 -22.60 -15.61 -17.58
CA VAL A 251 -22.34 -15.92 -16.19
C VAL A 251 -21.13 -16.84 -16.07
N ASN A 252 -20.16 -16.49 -15.23
CA ASN A 252 -19.05 -17.34 -14.84
C ASN A 252 -19.33 -18.00 -13.49
N LEU A 253 -19.10 -19.30 -13.41
CA LEU A 253 -19.20 -20.09 -12.18
C LEU A 253 -17.81 -20.65 -11.82
N ARG A 254 -17.62 -21.05 -10.55
CA ARG A 254 -16.44 -21.78 -10.15
C ARG A 254 -16.66 -23.28 -10.37
N TYR A 255 -15.82 -23.89 -11.17
CA TYR A 255 -15.88 -25.33 -11.45
C TYR A 255 -14.81 -26.06 -10.66
N PHE A 256 -15.24 -27.07 -9.87
CA PHE A 256 -14.38 -27.96 -9.15
C PHE A 256 -14.28 -29.32 -9.87
N GLU A 257 -13.38 -30.17 -9.39
CA GLU A 257 -13.34 -31.57 -9.84
C GLU A 257 -14.59 -32.34 -9.42
N ALA A 258 -14.76 -33.56 -9.93
CA ALA A 258 -15.85 -34.46 -9.60
C ALA A 258 -17.28 -33.94 -9.80
N GLY A 259 -17.48 -33.03 -10.77
CA GLY A 259 -18.83 -32.54 -11.10
C GLY A 259 -19.40 -31.60 -10.04
N GLN A 260 -18.56 -30.79 -9.39
CA GLN A 260 -18.97 -29.81 -8.39
C GLN A 260 -18.85 -28.40 -8.93
N VAL A 261 -19.75 -27.52 -8.50
CA VAL A 261 -19.81 -26.11 -8.93
C VAL A 261 -19.98 -25.20 -7.73
N GLY A 262 -19.28 -24.09 -7.74
CA GLY A 262 -19.41 -23.01 -6.74
C GLY A 262 -20.17 -21.81 -7.28
N VAL A 263 -21.04 -21.24 -6.45
CA VAL A 263 -21.76 -20.00 -6.70
C VAL A 263 -21.58 -19.08 -5.51
N SER A 264 -21.15 -17.83 -5.75
CA SER A 264 -21.01 -16.82 -4.70
C SER A 264 -21.98 -15.65 -4.96
N ILE A 265 -22.60 -15.18 -3.91
CA ILE A 265 -23.59 -14.09 -3.90
C ILE A 265 -22.99 -12.88 -3.19
N ASP A 266 -23.25 -11.69 -3.68
CA ASP A 266 -22.83 -10.44 -3.03
C ASP A 266 -23.96 -9.40 -3.00
N GLU A 267 -23.68 -8.20 -2.52
CA GLU A 267 -24.66 -7.11 -2.44
C GLU A 267 -25.13 -6.58 -3.78
N THR A 268 -24.39 -6.84 -4.86
CA THR A 268 -24.78 -6.42 -6.22
C THR A 268 -25.68 -7.43 -6.92
N THR A 269 -25.83 -8.63 -6.37
CA THR A 269 -26.70 -9.68 -6.91
C THR A 269 -28.16 -9.31 -6.76
N LEU A 270 -28.85 -9.17 -7.89
CA LEU A 270 -30.27 -8.78 -7.98
C LEU A 270 -31.17 -10.02 -8.10
N PRO A 271 -32.48 -9.89 -7.82
CA PRO A 271 -33.43 -10.99 -8.06
C PRO A 271 -33.44 -11.51 -9.50
N THR A 272 -33.20 -10.63 -10.49
CA THR A 272 -33.04 -11.00 -11.90
C THR A 272 -31.84 -11.92 -12.13
N ASP A 273 -30.73 -11.72 -11.41
CA ASP A 273 -29.54 -12.57 -11.51
C ASP A 273 -29.81 -13.97 -10.94
N ILE A 274 -30.59 -14.04 -9.85
CA ILE A 274 -31.06 -15.33 -9.29
C ILE A 274 -31.96 -16.05 -10.28
N GLY A 275 -32.84 -15.32 -10.96
CA GLY A 275 -33.65 -15.88 -12.05
C GLY A 275 -32.79 -16.46 -13.19
N VAL A 276 -31.73 -15.77 -13.58
CA VAL A 276 -30.76 -16.26 -14.61
C VAL A 276 -30.01 -17.49 -14.10
N LEU A 277 -29.52 -17.49 -12.85
CA LEU A 277 -28.87 -18.68 -12.27
C LEU A 277 -29.81 -19.90 -12.25
N LEU A 278 -31.05 -19.73 -11.82
CA LEU A 278 -32.05 -20.82 -11.80
C LEU A 278 -32.38 -21.31 -13.21
N TYR A 279 -32.47 -20.42 -14.20
CA TYR A 279 -32.61 -20.79 -15.60
C TYR A 279 -31.42 -21.64 -16.09
N ILE A 280 -30.18 -21.25 -15.79
CA ILE A 280 -28.97 -21.99 -16.15
C ILE A 280 -29.03 -23.41 -15.57
N PHE A 281 -29.27 -23.55 -14.28
CA PHE A 281 -29.29 -24.84 -13.60
C PHE A 281 -30.50 -25.71 -14.03
N ALA A 282 -31.69 -25.12 -14.23
CA ALA A 282 -32.85 -25.85 -14.73
C ALA A 282 -32.62 -26.35 -16.17
N GLY A 283 -32.12 -25.51 -17.06
CA GLY A 283 -31.79 -25.89 -18.44
C GLY A 283 -30.77 -27.01 -18.50
N ALA A 284 -29.72 -26.98 -17.67
CA ALA A 284 -28.76 -28.06 -17.59
C ALA A 284 -29.36 -29.39 -17.06
N ALA A 285 -30.40 -29.32 -16.23
CA ALA A 285 -31.15 -30.49 -15.75
C ALA A 285 -32.29 -30.93 -16.71
N GLY A 286 -32.47 -30.24 -17.83
CA GLY A 286 -33.57 -30.50 -18.77
C GLY A 286 -34.95 -30.18 -18.18
N LYS A 287 -35.05 -29.17 -17.34
CA LYS A 287 -36.25 -28.71 -16.65
C LYS A 287 -36.57 -27.27 -17.07
N ASP A 288 -37.86 -26.93 -17.10
CA ASP A 288 -38.30 -25.55 -17.14
C ASP A 288 -38.38 -24.97 -15.72
N TYR A 289 -38.01 -23.71 -15.55
CA TYR A 289 -38.10 -23.01 -14.29
C TYR A 289 -38.54 -21.56 -14.49
N MET A 290 -39.48 -21.14 -13.66
CA MET A 290 -39.89 -19.74 -13.53
C MET A 290 -39.84 -19.32 -12.05
N LEU A 291 -39.16 -18.22 -11.78
CA LEU A 291 -39.11 -17.66 -10.44
C LEU A 291 -40.43 -16.97 -10.11
N ASP A 292 -41.17 -17.47 -9.14
CA ASP A 292 -42.50 -16.95 -8.73
C ASP A 292 -42.56 -16.52 -7.25
N GLU A 293 -41.41 -16.53 -6.54
CA GLU A 293 -41.39 -16.27 -5.10
C GLU A 293 -40.47 -15.09 -4.77
N SER A 294 -40.89 -14.32 -3.73
CA SER A 294 -39.99 -13.34 -3.11
C SER A 294 -38.94 -14.05 -2.25
N ILE A 295 -37.71 -13.53 -2.24
CA ILE A 295 -36.61 -14.04 -1.42
C ILE A 295 -36.90 -13.76 0.06
N PRO A 296 -37.15 -14.79 0.90
CA PRO A 296 -37.45 -14.58 2.31
C PRO A 296 -36.18 -14.27 3.11
N ALA A 297 -36.30 -13.36 4.08
CA ALA A 297 -35.26 -13.08 5.06
C ALA A 297 -35.13 -14.26 6.05
N GLN A 298 -34.07 -15.08 5.90
CA GLN A 298 -33.86 -16.26 6.74
C GLN A 298 -32.35 -16.54 6.91
N THR A 299 -31.97 -17.12 8.06
CA THR A 299 -30.63 -17.60 8.35
C THR A 299 -30.51 -19.10 8.05
N TYR A 300 -29.40 -19.49 7.42
CA TYR A 300 -29.13 -20.85 6.92
C TYR A 300 -27.83 -21.46 7.46
N PHE A 301 -27.34 -21.00 8.62
CA PHE A 301 -26.24 -21.60 9.36
C PHE A 301 -26.65 -21.89 10.82
N ASP A 302 -25.90 -22.78 11.48
CA ASP A 302 -26.18 -23.14 12.87
C ASP A 302 -26.03 -21.92 13.80
N ALA A 303 -26.99 -21.74 14.70
CA ALA A 303 -27.04 -20.65 15.66
C ALA A 303 -25.74 -20.51 16.52
N LYS A 304 -24.97 -21.58 16.69
CA LYS A 304 -23.70 -21.54 17.40
C LYS A 304 -22.64 -20.64 16.73
N PHE A 305 -22.79 -20.38 15.43
CA PHE A 305 -21.91 -19.49 14.66
C PHE A 305 -22.39 -18.04 14.65
N ALA A 306 -23.62 -17.79 15.07
CA ALA A 306 -24.21 -16.45 15.02
C ALA A 306 -23.45 -15.48 15.91
N ARG A 307 -23.22 -14.28 15.37
CA ARG A 307 -22.65 -13.16 16.12
C ARG A 307 -23.67 -12.65 17.15
N THR A 308 -23.22 -12.52 18.39
CA THR A 308 -23.99 -11.95 19.50
C THR A 308 -23.41 -10.61 19.98
N SER A 309 -22.15 -10.32 19.61
CA SER A 309 -21.47 -9.09 20.01
C SER A 309 -21.86 -7.88 19.13
N ASP A 310 -21.89 -6.72 19.72
CA ASP A 310 -22.10 -5.46 19.00
C ASP A 310 -20.86 -5.03 18.22
N PHE A 311 -21.08 -4.15 17.23
CA PHE A 311 -20.03 -3.53 16.43
C PHE A 311 -20.49 -2.14 15.94
N LEU A 312 -19.53 -1.30 15.50
CA LEU A 312 -19.78 0.07 15.02
C LEU A 312 -20.62 0.92 16.00
N GLN A 313 -20.28 0.85 17.30
CA GLN A 313 -21.04 1.50 18.36
C GLN A 313 -20.71 2.99 18.54
N GLN A 314 -19.61 3.47 17.95
CA GLN A 314 -19.20 4.87 18.03
C GLN A 314 -20.21 5.79 17.34
N ASP A 315 -20.36 6.99 17.84
CA ASP A 315 -21.36 7.97 17.37
C ASP A 315 -21.28 8.30 15.89
N VAL A 316 -20.08 8.23 15.29
CA VAL A 316 -19.89 8.49 13.86
C VAL A 316 -20.67 7.51 12.98
N PHE A 317 -20.85 6.27 13.44
CA PHE A 317 -21.60 5.23 12.72
C PHE A 317 -23.12 5.30 12.93
N LYS A 318 -23.60 6.24 13.76
CA LYS A 318 -25.02 6.53 14.02
C LYS A 318 -25.50 7.82 13.36
N LYS A 319 -24.64 8.44 12.55
CA LYS A 319 -24.85 9.72 11.87
C LYS A 319 -24.53 9.54 10.38
N TYR A 320 -24.85 10.54 9.59
CA TYR A 320 -24.44 10.64 8.19
C TYR A 320 -24.96 9.54 7.26
N HIS A 321 -26.21 9.11 7.48
CA HIS A 321 -26.85 8.03 6.72
C HIS A 321 -27.57 8.51 5.45
N THR A 322 -27.49 9.80 5.12
CA THR A 322 -27.98 10.36 3.87
C THR A 322 -26.81 10.86 3.02
N GLU A 323 -26.99 10.88 1.69
CA GLU A 323 -25.99 11.36 0.74
C GLU A 323 -25.51 12.78 1.09
N THR A 324 -26.44 13.67 1.40
CA THR A 324 -26.13 15.06 1.77
C THR A 324 -25.31 15.15 3.06
N GLU A 325 -25.64 14.38 4.08
CA GLU A 325 -24.91 14.37 5.36
C GLU A 325 -23.49 13.82 5.19
N LEU A 326 -23.35 12.71 4.46
CA LEU A 326 -22.05 12.12 4.17
C LEU A 326 -21.17 13.07 3.37
N MET A 327 -21.69 13.70 2.31
CA MET A 327 -20.96 14.68 1.51
C MET A 327 -20.46 15.85 2.37
N ARG A 328 -21.30 16.39 3.25
CA ARG A 328 -20.91 17.44 4.18
C ARG A 328 -19.86 16.97 5.20
N TYR A 329 -19.95 15.73 5.64
CA TYR A 329 -18.98 15.13 6.55
C TYR A 329 -17.61 14.98 5.89
N ILE A 330 -17.55 14.42 4.67
CA ILE A 330 -16.32 14.31 3.86
C ILE A 330 -15.69 15.68 3.64
N THR A 331 -16.49 16.68 3.23
CA THR A 331 -16.02 18.05 3.01
C THR A 331 -15.44 18.66 4.28
N ARG A 332 -16.11 18.44 5.44
CA ARG A 332 -15.61 18.93 6.73
C ARG A 332 -14.29 18.29 7.14
N LEU A 333 -14.12 16.99 6.88
CA LEU A 333 -12.83 16.32 7.11
C LEU A 333 -11.72 16.83 6.19
N GLY A 334 -12.04 17.00 4.89
CA GLY A 334 -11.09 17.51 3.91
C GLY A 334 -10.57 18.92 4.23
N ARG A 335 -11.37 19.74 4.90
CA ARG A 335 -10.94 21.10 5.32
C ARG A 335 -9.95 21.11 6.48
N LYS A 336 -9.69 19.99 7.12
CA LYS A 336 -8.73 19.90 8.25
C LYS A 336 -7.28 19.81 7.82
N ASP A 337 -7.02 19.61 6.54
CA ASP A 337 -5.66 19.51 6.00
C ASP A 337 -5.56 20.13 4.61
N VAL A 338 -4.32 20.34 4.17
CA VAL A 338 -3.99 20.91 2.86
C VAL A 338 -3.97 19.81 1.80
N SER A 339 -4.50 20.08 0.63
CA SER A 339 -4.46 19.18 -0.54
C SER A 339 -3.68 19.78 -1.70
N LEU A 340 -3.31 18.96 -2.69
CA LEU A 340 -2.67 19.41 -3.92
C LEU A 340 -3.50 20.42 -4.74
N ALA A 341 -4.83 20.47 -4.51
CA ALA A 341 -5.68 21.49 -5.14
C ALA A 341 -5.58 22.88 -4.48
N GLN A 342 -4.93 22.97 -3.33
CA GLN A 342 -4.79 24.20 -2.56
C GLN A 342 -3.35 24.74 -2.55
N SER A 343 -2.36 23.86 -2.60
CA SER A 343 -0.94 24.19 -2.47
C SER A 343 -0.06 23.07 -3.01
N MET A 344 1.15 23.42 -3.36
CA MET A 344 2.24 22.46 -3.58
C MET A 344 2.45 21.61 -2.33
N ILE A 345 2.67 20.32 -2.52
CA ILE A 345 3.11 19.37 -1.49
C ILE A 345 4.50 18.86 -1.89
N SER A 346 5.53 19.52 -1.42
CA SER A 346 6.92 19.34 -1.88
C SER A 346 7.67 18.23 -1.11
N LEU A 347 7.07 17.06 -0.95
CA LEU A 347 7.66 15.92 -0.24
C LEU A 347 8.84 15.32 -1.03
N GLY A 348 10.08 15.63 -0.64
CA GLY A 348 11.27 15.06 -1.25
C GLY A 348 11.33 13.54 -1.15
N SER A 349 11.79 12.94 -2.23
CA SER A 349 11.76 11.53 -2.62
C SER A 349 10.35 10.90 -2.65
N CYS A 350 9.31 11.74 -2.76
CA CYS A 350 7.94 11.30 -2.95
C CYS A 350 7.21 12.26 -3.90
N THR A 351 7.38 12.06 -5.20
CA THR A 351 6.81 12.91 -6.25
C THR A 351 5.30 13.08 -6.11
N MET A 352 4.87 14.26 -5.67
CA MET A 352 3.47 14.61 -5.45
C MET A 352 2.97 15.50 -6.59
N LYS A 353 2.35 14.89 -7.60
CA LYS A 353 1.82 15.60 -8.78
C LYS A 353 0.32 15.82 -8.69
N LEU A 354 -0.13 16.98 -9.09
CA LEU A 354 -1.53 17.19 -9.45
C LEU A 354 -1.73 16.77 -10.91
N ASN A 355 -2.60 15.78 -11.13
CA ASN A 355 -2.77 15.13 -12.42
C ASN A 355 -4.01 15.60 -13.18
N PRO A 356 -4.04 15.48 -14.53
CA PRO A 356 -5.24 15.74 -15.31
C PRO A 356 -6.41 14.83 -14.89
N ALA A 357 -7.56 15.41 -14.54
CA ALA A 357 -8.74 14.65 -14.16
C ALA A 357 -9.21 13.67 -15.27
N SER A 358 -8.93 14.00 -16.54
CA SER A 358 -9.24 13.15 -17.69
C SER A 358 -8.61 11.75 -17.62
N THR A 359 -7.44 11.60 -17.01
CA THR A 359 -6.79 10.29 -16.85
C THR A 359 -7.54 9.36 -15.88
N MET A 360 -8.41 9.93 -15.02
CA MET A 360 -9.21 9.17 -14.05
C MET A 360 -10.60 8.79 -14.59
N LEU A 361 -11.04 9.32 -15.74
CA LEU A 361 -12.37 9.02 -16.30
C LEU A 361 -12.62 7.53 -16.52
N PRO A 362 -11.65 6.71 -16.97
CA PRO A 362 -11.87 5.27 -17.14
C PRO A 362 -12.25 4.57 -15.82
N LEU A 363 -11.84 5.09 -14.66
CA LEU A 363 -12.14 4.50 -13.36
C LEU A 363 -13.63 4.47 -13.01
N SER A 364 -14.46 5.26 -13.70
CA SER A 364 -15.91 5.29 -13.49
C SER A 364 -16.70 4.39 -14.43
N ARG A 365 -16.02 3.67 -15.34
CA ARG A 365 -16.68 2.80 -16.31
C ARG A 365 -16.83 1.38 -15.77
N ALA A 366 -18.03 0.80 -15.92
CA ALA A 366 -18.36 -0.53 -15.45
C ALA A 366 -17.42 -1.61 -16.04
N GLU A 367 -17.02 -1.42 -17.30
CA GLU A 367 -16.13 -2.32 -18.05
C GLU A 367 -14.73 -2.41 -17.43
N PHE A 368 -14.32 -1.44 -16.60
CA PHE A 368 -13.10 -1.48 -15.82
C PHE A 368 -13.35 -1.85 -14.37
N MET A 369 -14.45 -1.30 -13.77
CA MET A 369 -14.71 -1.44 -12.33
C MET A 369 -15.17 -2.85 -11.92
N ASN A 370 -16.02 -3.47 -12.73
CA ASN A 370 -16.79 -4.64 -12.33
C ASN A 370 -16.25 -5.97 -12.83
N ILE A 371 -15.05 -5.98 -13.42
CA ILE A 371 -14.42 -7.20 -13.91
C ILE A 371 -13.81 -7.97 -12.73
N HIS A 372 -14.15 -9.27 -12.65
CA HIS A 372 -13.53 -10.19 -11.70
C HIS A 372 -12.10 -10.53 -12.10
N PRO A 373 -11.12 -10.57 -11.18
CA PRO A 373 -9.70 -10.83 -11.51
C PRO A 373 -9.44 -12.21 -12.12
N TYR A 374 -10.35 -13.16 -11.99
CA TYR A 374 -10.24 -14.51 -12.55
C TYR A 374 -11.23 -14.74 -13.72
N ALA A 375 -11.75 -13.68 -14.32
CA ALA A 375 -12.52 -13.79 -15.55
C ALA A 375 -11.66 -14.46 -16.65
N PRO A 376 -12.25 -15.35 -17.47
CA PRO A 376 -11.53 -15.99 -18.57
C PRO A 376 -10.86 -14.98 -19.50
N GLU A 377 -9.71 -15.36 -20.06
CA GLU A 377 -8.87 -14.45 -20.87
C GLU A 377 -9.63 -13.87 -22.08
N GLU A 378 -10.46 -14.69 -22.73
CA GLU A 378 -11.31 -14.29 -23.87
C GLU A 378 -12.40 -13.28 -23.51
N GLN A 379 -12.63 -13.03 -22.22
CA GLN A 379 -13.60 -12.03 -21.73
C GLN A 379 -12.95 -10.72 -21.30
N VAL A 380 -11.62 -10.67 -21.27
CA VAL A 380 -10.84 -9.54 -20.74
C VAL A 380 -9.78 -9.03 -21.73
N GLU A 381 -9.97 -9.26 -23.02
CA GLU A 381 -9.04 -8.85 -24.09
C GLU A 381 -8.60 -7.39 -23.97
N GLY A 382 -9.51 -6.48 -23.62
CA GLY A 382 -9.18 -5.06 -23.44
C GLY A 382 -8.22 -4.80 -22.25
N TYR A 383 -8.33 -5.56 -21.16
CA TYR A 383 -7.35 -5.50 -20.08
C TYR A 383 -6.03 -6.14 -20.48
N THR A 384 -6.06 -7.25 -21.21
CA THR A 384 -4.85 -7.91 -21.72
C THR A 384 -4.06 -6.95 -22.62
N GLU A 385 -4.71 -6.32 -23.60
CA GLU A 385 -4.09 -5.31 -24.46
C GLU A 385 -3.52 -4.12 -23.68
N LEU A 386 -4.27 -3.61 -22.70
CA LEU A 386 -3.81 -2.51 -21.82
C LEU A 386 -2.54 -2.90 -21.06
N ILE A 387 -2.52 -4.09 -20.45
CA ILE A 387 -1.41 -4.60 -19.65
C ILE A 387 -0.16 -4.83 -20.51
N GLU A 388 -0.31 -5.42 -21.67
CA GLU A 388 0.76 -5.65 -22.63
C GLU A 388 1.37 -4.35 -23.13
N ASN A 389 0.53 -3.41 -23.55
CA ASN A 389 0.97 -2.10 -24.01
C ASN A 389 1.67 -1.32 -22.90
N LEU A 390 1.10 -1.28 -21.69
CA LEU A 390 1.70 -0.60 -20.55
C LEU A 390 3.05 -1.23 -20.18
N SER A 391 3.13 -2.57 -20.13
CA SER A 391 4.39 -3.29 -19.88
C SER A 391 5.45 -2.98 -20.94
N SER A 392 5.05 -2.92 -22.21
CA SER A 392 5.93 -2.55 -23.33
C SER A 392 6.47 -1.11 -23.18
N TYR A 393 5.59 -0.17 -22.82
CA TYR A 393 6.02 1.23 -22.57
C TYR A 393 7.00 1.31 -21.42
N LEU A 394 6.73 0.63 -20.31
CA LEU A 394 7.64 0.62 -19.16
C LEU A 394 8.98 -0.04 -19.48
N CYS A 395 8.99 -1.13 -20.25
CA CYS A 395 10.22 -1.73 -20.76
C CYS A 395 11.01 -0.77 -21.65
N THR A 396 10.34 -0.03 -22.52
CA THR A 396 10.98 0.97 -23.41
C THR A 396 11.59 2.10 -22.58
N ILE A 397 10.84 2.64 -21.60
CA ILE A 397 11.29 3.72 -20.73
C ILE A 397 12.50 3.30 -19.89
N THR A 398 12.50 2.08 -19.38
CA THR A 398 13.56 1.57 -18.50
C THR A 398 14.73 0.92 -19.25
N GLY A 399 14.58 0.64 -20.54
CA GLY A 399 15.59 -0.07 -21.35
C GLY A 399 15.63 -1.59 -21.10
N PHE A 400 14.63 -2.13 -20.42
CA PHE A 400 14.56 -3.56 -20.06
C PHE A 400 13.73 -4.41 -21.04
N LYS A 401 13.65 -5.71 -20.79
CA LYS A 401 13.02 -6.70 -21.69
C LYS A 401 11.83 -7.45 -21.10
N GLY A 402 11.67 -7.43 -19.79
CA GLY A 402 10.55 -8.02 -19.09
C GLY A 402 9.95 -7.07 -18.05
N CYS A 403 8.65 -7.11 -17.87
CA CYS A 403 7.92 -6.32 -16.87
C CYS A 403 6.85 -7.15 -16.20
N THR A 404 6.62 -6.93 -14.91
CA THR A 404 5.43 -7.40 -14.21
C THR A 404 4.75 -6.27 -13.48
N LEU A 405 3.42 -6.21 -13.58
CA LEU A 405 2.57 -5.21 -12.91
C LEU A 405 1.95 -5.74 -11.62
N GLN A 406 2.30 -6.96 -11.20
CA GLN A 406 1.71 -7.62 -10.03
C GLN A 406 2.02 -6.92 -8.69
N PRO A 407 3.21 -6.33 -8.43
CA PRO A 407 3.48 -5.65 -7.18
C PRO A 407 2.63 -4.38 -7.00
N ASN A 408 2.00 -4.22 -5.83
CA ASN A 408 1.05 -3.15 -5.54
C ASN A 408 1.63 -1.99 -4.71
N SER A 409 2.95 -1.90 -4.60
CA SER A 409 3.67 -0.78 -3.97
C SER A 409 5.16 -0.82 -4.34
N GLY A 410 5.90 0.27 -4.11
CA GLY A 410 7.36 0.30 -4.31
C GLY A 410 8.06 -0.78 -3.49
N ALA A 411 7.76 -0.88 -2.19
CA ALA A 411 8.33 -1.91 -1.32
C ALA A 411 7.99 -3.35 -1.78
N ALA A 412 6.80 -3.57 -2.35
CA ALA A 412 6.46 -4.86 -2.97
C ALA A 412 7.28 -5.09 -4.26
N GLY A 413 7.54 -4.05 -5.04
CA GLY A 413 8.44 -4.09 -6.20
C GLY A 413 9.88 -4.42 -5.79
N GLU A 414 10.41 -3.79 -4.74
CA GLU A 414 11.73 -4.12 -4.18
C GLU A 414 11.82 -5.59 -3.79
N TYR A 415 10.85 -6.06 -3.02
CA TYR A 415 10.76 -7.46 -2.61
C TYR A 415 10.74 -8.39 -3.83
N THR A 416 9.91 -8.07 -4.82
CA THR A 416 9.74 -8.89 -6.03
C THR A 416 11.04 -8.97 -6.83
N GLY A 417 11.72 -7.84 -7.06
CA GLY A 417 12.97 -7.81 -7.81
C GLY A 417 14.08 -8.60 -7.11
N LEU A 418 14.20 -8.48 -5.79
CA LEU A 418 15.17 -9.27 -5.02
C LEU A 418 14.84 -10.78 -5.04
N ARG A 419 13.55 -11.15 -5.05
CA ARG A 419 13.11 -12.54 -5.20
C ARG A 419 13.45 -13.09 -6.59
N VAL A 420 13.29 -12.29 -7.64
CA VAL A 420 13.68 -12.65 -9.01
C VAL A 420 15.20 -12.86 -9.12
N ILE A 421 16.00 -11.97 -8.54
CA ILE A 421 17.45 -12.14 -8.46
C ILE A 421 17.81 -13.44 -7.76
N ARG A 422 17.17 -13.75 -6.64
CA ARG A 422 17.43 -14.98 -5.89
C ARG A 422 17.10 -16.23 -6.71
N ALA A 423 15.95 -16.24 -7.37
CA ALA A 423 15.56 -17.37 -8.23
C ALA A 423 16.53 -17.59 -9.38
N TYR A 424 17.00 -16.51 -10.00
CA TYR A 424 18.06 -16.57 -11.01
C TYR A 424 19.35 -17.19 -10.44
N GLN A 425 19.83 -16.72 -9.30
CA GLN A 425 21.05 -17.23 -8.69
C GLN A 425 20.92 -18.70 -8.27
N GLU A 426 19.78 -19.09 -7.75
CA GLU A 426 19.46 -20.49 -7.45
C GLU A 426 19.53 -21.37 -8.72
N SER A 427 18.97 -20.88 -9.84
CA SER A 427 18.95 -21.61 -11.11
C SER A 427 20.34 -21.87 -11.72
N ILE A 428 21.30 -20.99 -11.43
CA ILE A 428 22.69 -21.15 -11.89
C ILE A 428 23.63 -21.74 -10.81
N GLY A 429 23.06 -22.34 -9.75
CA GLY A 429 23.82 -22.98 -8.66
C GLY A 429 24.50 -22.00 -7.69
N GLN A 430 24.13 -20.72 -7.70
CA GLN A 430 24.69 -19.68 -6.84
C GLN A 430 23.74 -19.24 -5.71
N GLY A 431 22.82 -20.09 -5.29
CA GLY A 431 21.87 -19.81 -4.21
C GLY A 431 22.50 -19.52 -2.83
N HIS A 432 23.80 -19.75 -2.68
CA HIS A 432 24.56 -19.42 -1.46
C HIS A 432 24.84 -17.91 -1.32
N ARG A 433 24.64 -17.10 -2.37
CA ARG A 433 24.84 -15.65 -2.34
C ARG A 433 23.76 -14.99 -1.49
N ASP A 434 24.15 -14.38 -0.39
CA ASP A 434 23.24 -13.86 0.64
C ASP A 434 23.56 -12.44 1.12
N ILE A 435 24.49 -11.73 0.46
CA ILE A 435 24.89 -10.37 0.79
C ILE A 435 24.28 -9.37 -0.21
N VAL A 436 23.71 -8.29 0.31
CA VAL A 436 23.28 -7.12 -0.47
C VAL A 436 24.03 -5.88 0.01
N LEU A 437 24.71 -5.18 -0.91
CA LEU A 437 25.34 -3.88 -0.62
C LEU A 437 24.30 -2.77 -0.69
N LEU A 438 24.34 -1.85 0.26
CA LEU A 438 23.43 -0.72 0.37
C LEU A 438 24.19 0.55 0.70
N PRO A 439 24.05 1.64 -0.07
CA PRO A 439 24.57 2.94 0.33
C PRO A 439 23.98 3.42 1.66
N ALA A 440 24.72 4.20 2.42
CA ALA A 440 24.23 4.83 3.64
C ALA A 440 23.02 5.74 3.37
N SER A 441 22.98 6.35 2.17
CA SER A 441 21.87 7.13 1.66
C SER A 441 20.61 6.33 1.30
N ALA A 442 20.68 4.98 1.21
CA ALA A 442 19.54 4.18 0.79
C ALA A 442 18.29 4.40 1.65
N HIS A 443 17.13 4.48 1.02
CA HIS A 443 15.85 4.56 1.72
C HIS A 443 15.68 3.36 2.68
N GLY A 444 15.00 3.56 3.81
CA GLY A 444 14.80 2.52 4.83
C GLY A 444 14.05 1.27 4.32
N THR A 445 13.30 1.37 3.21
CA THR A 445 12.64 0.23 2.56
C THR A 445 13.64 -0.76 1.95
N ASN A 446 14.78 -0.31 1.44
CA ASN A 446 15.76 -1.17 0.78
C ASN A 446 16.37 -2.22 1.74
N PRO A 447 16.95 -1.85 2.91
CA PRO A 447 17.44 -2.85 3.85
C PRO A 447 16.32 -3.74 4.41
N ALA A 448 15.11 -3.20 4.62
CA ALA A 448 13.97 -3.98 5.07
C ALA A 448 13.53 -5.03 4.02
N SER A 449 13.49 -4.67 2.73
CA SER A 449 13.18 -5.59 1.63
C SER A 449 14.25 -6.69 1.50
N ALA A 450 15.53 -6.34 1.63
CA ALA A 450 16.63 -7.30 1.57
C ALA A 450 16.51 -8.37 2.68
N ILE A 451 16.28 -7.94 3.93
CA ILE A 451 16.08 -8.87 5.06
C ILE A 451 14.85 -9.75 4.85
N GLN A 452 13.74 -9.20 4.33
CA GLN A 452 12.54 -9.99 4.05
C GLN A 452 12.76 -11.07 2.97
N CYS A 453 13.72 -10.84 2.06
CA CYS A 453 14.13 -11.84 1.07
C CYS A 453 15.20 -12.82 1.60
N GLY A 454 15.55 -12.74 2.90
CA GLY A 454 16.53 -13.64 3.52
C GLY A 454 17.99 -13.26 3.25
N TYR A 455 18.25 -12.04 2.76
CA TYR A 455 19.60 -11.51 2.59
C TYR A 455 20.12 -10.84 3.86
N LYS A 456 21.43 -10.67 3.91
CA LYS A 456 22.16 -9.84 4.88
C LYS A 456 22.58 -8.56 4.17
N THR A 457 22.59 -7.46 4.90
CA THR A 457 22.96 -6.16 4.36
C THR A 457 24.35 -5.72 4.79
N VAL A 458 25.09 -5.12 3.87
CA VAL A 458 26.39 -4.48 4.13
C VAL A 458 26.26 -3.03 3.66
N THR A 459 26.49 -2.09 4.58
CA THR A 459 26.35 -0.66 4.28
C THR A 459 27.63 -0.10 3.69
N VAL A 460 27.52 0.59 2.56
CA VAL A 460 28.60 1.35 1.92
C VAL A 460 28.50 2.82 2.35
N LYS A 461 29.62 3.44 2.61
CA LYS A 461 29.69 4.86 2.99
C LYS A 461 29.33 5.78 1.82
N CYS A 462 28.94 7.00 2.14
CA CYS A 462 28.94 8.12 1.21
C CYS A 462 30.10 9.05 1.54
N ASP A 463 30.59 9.74 0.51
CA ASP A 463 31.63 10.77 0.64
C ASP A 463 31.05 12.09 1.22
N GLU A 464 31.90 13.09 1.40
CA GLU A 464 31.52 14.41 1.92
C GLU A 464 30.62 15.21 0.96
N ASN A 465 30.58 14.85 -0.34
CA ASN A 465 29.74 15.47 -1.36
C ASN A 465 28.38 14.76 -1.52
N GLY A 466 28.18 13.66 -0.79
CA GLY A 466 26.96 12.88 -0.78
C GLY A 466 26.91 11.76 -1.83
N ASN A 467 27.96 11.57 -2.64
CA ASN A 467 28.07 10.42 -3.55
C ASN A 467 28.42 9.14 -2.79
N ILE A 468 28.15 8.01 -3.39
CA ILE A 468 28.60 6.72 -2.85
C ILE A 468 30.14 6.69 -2.94
N ASP A 469 30.81 6.39 -1.83
CA ASP A 469 32.25 6.23 -1.78
C ASP A 469 32.66 4.99 -2.61
N LEU A 470 33.21 5.25 -3.80
CA LEU A 470 33.56 4.20 -4.76
C LEU A 470 34.66 3.24 -4.25
N GLU A 471 35.63 3.74 -3.44
CA GLU A 471 36.67 2.92 -2.87
C GLU A 471 36.11 1.96 -1.82
N ASP A 472 35.26 2.46 -0.91
CA ASP A 472 34.57 1.64 0.09
C ASP A 472 33.62 0.64 -0.60
N PHE A 473 32.94 1.07 -1.69
CA PHE A 473 32.06 0.20 -2.48
C PHE A 473 32.84 -0.98 -3.08
N ARG A 474 33.96 -0.69 -3.75
CA ARG A 474 34.84 -1.70 -4.36
C ARG A 474 35.38 -2.64 -3.31
N ALA A 475 35.92 -2.11 -2.20
CA ALA A 475 36.47 -2.92 -1.12
C ALA A 475 35.44 -3.89 -0.54
N LYS A 476 34.21 -3.43 -0.29
CA LYS A 476 33.14 -4.28 0.24
C LYS A 476 32.60 -5.28 -0.78
N ALA A 477 32.56 -4.92 -2.05
CA ALA A 477 32.19 -5.86 -3.11
C ALA A 477 33.21 -7.02 -3.21
N GLU A 478 34.49 -6.72 -3.23
CA GLU A 478 35.57 -7.75 -3.27
C GLU A 478 35.63 -8.59 -2.00
N GLU A 479 35.47 -7.98 -0.81
CA GLU A 479 35.41 -8.70 0.48
C GLU A 479 34.29 -9.73 0.51
N ASN A 480 33.15 -9.41 -0.13
CA ASN A 480 31.98 -10.26 -0.15
C ASN A 480 31.75 -10.99 -1.49
N LYS A 481 32.73 -11.01 -2.37
CA LYS A 481 32.64 -11.49 -3.77
C LYS A 481 31.92 -12.84 -3.92
N GLU A 482 32.30 -13.82 -3.11
CA GLU A 482 31.74 -15.18 -3.18
C GLU A 482 30.27 -15.22 -2.70
N ARG A 483 29.83 -14.21 -1.96
CA ARG A 483 28.49 -14.15 -1.34
C ARG A 483 27.65 -12.96 -1.82
N LEU A 484 28.21 -12.11 -2.66
CA LEU A 484 27.50 -10.92 -3.15
C LEU A 484 26.34 -11.33 -4.07
N ALA A 485 25.11 -11.12 -3.60
CA ALA A 485 23.90 -11.39 -4.37
C ALA A 485 23.51 -10.18 -5.21
N ALA A 486 23.49 -9.00 -4.60
CA ALA A 486 23.09 -7.77 -5.27
C ALA A 486 23.67 -6.52 -4.60
N SER A 487 23.59 -5.40 -5.31
CA SER A 487 23.61 -4.07 -4.72
C SER A 487 22.31 -3.35 -5.05
N MET A 488 21.72 -2.60 -4.09
CA MET A 488 20.54 -1.77 -4.33
C MET A 488 20.97 -0.30 -4.28
N ILE A 489 20.76 0.42 -5.38
CA ILE A 489 21.15 1.83 -5.53
C ILE A 489 19.92 2.63 -6.01
N THR A 490 19.64 3.74 -5.35
CA THR A 490 18.65 4.73 -5.81
C THR A 490 19.35 5.71 -6.77
N TYR A 491 18.75 5.97 -7.94
CA TYR A 491 19.32 6.88 -8.93
C TYR A 491 18.26 7.79 -9.55
N PRO A 492 18.45 9.15 -9.52
CA PRO A 492 19.40 9.87 -8.67
C PRO A 492 19.27 9.48 -7.20
N SER A 493 20.33 9.70 -6.40
CA SER A 493 20.31 9.29 -4.99
C SER A 493 19.33 10.11 -4.16
N THR A 494 18.99 9.61 -2.96
CA THR A 494 18.17 10.36 -1.99
C THR A 494 18.86 11.63 -1.47
N HIS A 495 20.12 11.86 -1.83
CA HIS A 495 20.82 13.14 -1.61
C HIS A 495 20.46 14.22 -2.64
N GLY A 496 19.60 13.90 -3.62
CA GLY A 496 19.19 14.82 -4.69
C GLY A 496 20.22 15.00 -5.79
N ILE A 497 21.19 14.10 -5.89
CA ILE A 497 22.30 14.19 -6.86
C ILE A 497 22.41 12.92 -7.73
N PHE A 498 22.94 13.07 -8.93
CA PHE A 498 23.28 11.97 -9.82
C PHE A 498 24.63 11.37 -9.40
N GLU A 499 24.66 10.07 -9.13
CA GLU A 499 25.89 9.33 -8.83
C GLU A 499 26.78 9.29 -10.08
N VAL A 500 27.97 9.88 -9.99
CA VAL A 500 28.88 10.05 -11.14
C VAL A 500 29.37 8.70 -11.63
N ASP A 501 29.73 7.81 -10.69
CA ASP A 501 30.39 6.53 -10.94
C ASP A 501 29.42 5.35 -11.05
N ILE A 502 28.13 5.62 -11.29
CA ILE A 502 27.10 4.58 -11.28
C ILE A 502 27.38 3.41 -12.22
N LYS A 503 27.95 3.67 -13.42
CA LYS A 503 28.30 2.62 -14.37
C LYS A 503 29.43 1.74 -13.86
N GLU A 504 30.46 2.34 -13.26
CA GLU A 504 31.54 1.60 -12.65
C GLU A 504 31.08 0.74 -11.47
N MET A 505 30.13 1.24 -10.68
CA MET A 505 29.50 0.45 -9.62
C MET A 505 28.76 -0.77 -10.19
N CYS A 506 28.06 -0.62 -11.32
CA CYS A 506 27.45 -1.75 -12.03
C CYS A 506 28.49 -2.80 -12.41
N ASP A 507 29.58 -2.37 -13.05
CA ASP A 507 30.66 -3.25 -13.49
C ASP A 507 31.32 -3.99 -12.31
N ILE A 508 31.55 -3.32 -11.19
CA ILE A 508 32.07 -3.92 -9.95
C ILE A 508 31.16 -5.04 -9.44
N VAL A 509 29.84 -4.77 -9.36
CA VAL A 509 28.85 -5.75 -8.88
C VAL A 509 28.82 -6.97 -9.78
N HIS A 510 28.80 -6.77 -11.10
CA HIS A 510 28.80 -7.86 -12.09
C HIS A 510 30.10 -8.68 -12.05
N ALA A 511 31.26 -8.04 -11.94
CA ALA A 511 32.55 -8.70 -11.80
C ALA A 511 32.64 -9.58 -10.53
N CYS A 512 31.89 -9.24 -9.49
CA CYS A 512 31.73 -10.02 -8.26
C CYS A 512 30.61 -11.08 -8.35
N GLY A 513 29.91 -11.21 -9.48
CA GLY A 513 28.84 -12.20 -9.70
C GLY A 513 27.48 -11.80 -9.11
N GLY A 514 27.33 -10.57 -8.64
CA GLY A 514 26.09 -9.99 -8.14
C GLY A 514 25.23 -9.38 -9.26
N GLN A 515 24.03 -8.91 -8.89
CA GLN A 515 23.11 -8.20 -9.78
C GLN A 515 22.89 -6.77 -9.28
N LEU A 516 22.76 -5.79 -10.18
CA LEU A 516 22.42 -4.44 -9.77
C LEU A 516 20.92 -4.21 -9.78
N TYR A 517 20.38 -3.92 -8.62
CA TYR A 517 19.01 -3.47 -8.40
C TYR A 517 18.96 -1.95 -8.34
N MET A 518 18.29 -1.30 -9.29
CA MET A 518 18.05 0.14 -9.24
C MET A 518 16.69 0.44 -8.59
N ASP A 519 16.73 1.21 -7.51
CA ASP A 519 15.51 1.80 -6.94
C ASP A 519 15.05 2.94 -7.85
N GLY A 520 13.92 2.72 -8.53
CA GLY A 520 13.32 3.64 -9.48
C GLY A 520 12.31 4.62 -8.88
N ALA A 521 12.34 4.83 -7.55
CA ALA A 521 11.49 5.83 -6.90
C ALA A 521 11.70 7.23 -7.47
N ASN A 522 12.95 7.55 -7.88
CA ASN A 522 13.37 8.83 -8.43
C ASN A 522 13.37 8.86 -9.98
N MET A 523 12.55 8.03 -10.64
CA MET A 523 12.43 7.98 -12.10
C MET A 523 12.01 9.31 -12.73
N ASN A 524 11.44 10.21 -11.94
CA ASN A 524 11.04 11.56 -12.37
C ASN A 524 12.22 12.42 -12.89
N ALA A 525 13.45 12.04 -12.60
CA ALA A 525 14.67 12.67 -13.10
C ALA A 525 15.36 11.88 -14.23
N GLN A 526 14.78 10.77 -14.72
CA GLN A 526 15.44 9.89 -15.68
C GLN A 526 14.70 9.79 -17.03
N VAL A 527 13.36 9.77 -17.03
CA VAL A 527 12.55 9.43 -18.22
C VAL A 527 12.92 10.30 -19.41
N GLY A 528 13.33 9.66 -20.51
CA GLY A 528 13.72 10.34 -21.75
C GLY A 528 15.12 10.96 -21.75
N LEU A 529 15.84 11.01 -20.62
CA LEU A 529 17.23 11.49 -20.50
C LEU A 529 18.22 10.35 -20.32
N THR A 530 17.88 9.38 -19.50
CA THR A 530 18.64 8.13 -19.31
C THR A 530 17.68 7.00 -18.91
N ASN A 531 18.18 5.78 -18.71
CA ASN A 531 17.37 4.68 -18.22
C ASN A 531 18.22 3.62 -17.49
N PRO A 532 17.61 2.84 -16.58
CA PRO A 532 18.29 1.81 -15.80
C PRO A 532 19.07 0.79 -16.63
N GLY A 533 18.49 0.30 -17.73
CA GLY A 533 19.13 -0.68 -18.61
C GLY A 533 20.40 -0.13 -19.30
N TYR A 534 20.38 1.14 -19.74
CA TYR A 534 21.56 1.81 -20.31
C TYR A 534 22.66 2.04 -19.27
N ILE A 535 22.29 2.30 -18.03
CA ILE A 535 23.21 2.50 -16.91
C ILE A 535 23.92 1.19 -16.57
N GLY A 536 23.26 0.04 -16.74
CA GLY A 536 23.81 -1.28 -16.44
C GLY A 536 23.09 -2.00 -15.30
N ALA A 537 21.92 -1.53 -14.88
CA ALA A 537 21.10 -2.24 -13.90
C ALA A 537 20.44 -3.51 -14.50
N ASP A 538 20.16 -4.48 -13.66
CA ASP A 538 19.52 -5.74 -14.03
C ASP A 538 18.03 -5.76 -13.69
N VAL A 539 17.62 -5.04 -12.63
CA VAL A 539 16.27 -4.91 -12.16
C VAL A 539 16.02 -3.46 -11.75
N CYS A 540 14.83 -2.96 -12.05
CA CYS A 540 14.36 -1.69 -11.52
C CYS A 540 12.89 -1.81 -11.13
N HIS A 541 12.51 -1.38 -9.91
CA HIS A 541 11.10 -1.12 -9.65
C HIS A 541 10.74 0.33 -10.01
N LEU A 542 9.49 0.54 -10.34
CA LEU A 542 8.91 1.85 -10.61
C LEU A 542 7.81 2.15 -9.59
N ASN A 543 7.59 3.43 -9.32
CA ASN A 543 6.44 3.89 -8.54
C ASN A 543 5.50 4.64 -9.49
N LEU A 544 4.46 3.95 -10.01
CA LEU A 544 3.52 4.59 -10.95
C LEU A 544 2.72 5.71 -10.28
N HIS A 545 2.57 5.65 -8.96
CA HIS A 545 1.97 6.69 -8.12
C HIS A 545 2.90 7.88 -7.81
N LYS A 546 4.09 7.92 -8.41
CA LYS A 546 5.02 9.06 -8.38
C LYS A 546 5.17 9.63 -9.79
N THR A 547 6.16 9.17 -10.54
CA THR A 547 6.51 9.66 -11.89
C THR A 547 5.37 9.57 -12.91
N PHE A 548 4.55 8.50 -12.84
CA PHE A 548 3.54 8.20 -13.84
C PHE A 548 2.11 8.57 -13.41
N ALA A 549 2.01 9.57 -12.55
CA ALA A 549 0.81 10.36 -12.34
C ALA A 549 -0.40 9.66 -11.69
N MET A 550 -0.26 8.48 -11.10
CA MET A 550 -1.34 7.94 -10.27
C MET A 550 -1.49 8.78 -9.01
N PRO A 551 -2.72 9.13 -8.59
CA PRO A 551 -2.93 9.93 -7.40
C PRO A 551 -2.47 9.18 -6.14
N HIS A 552 -1.86 9.91 -5.20
CA HIS A 552 -1.39 9.33 -3.93
C HIS A 552 -2.51 9.01 -2.93
N GLY A 553 -3.70 9.59 -3.09
CA GLY A 553 -4.89 9.26 -2.31
C GLY A 553 -4.72 9.33 -0.78
N GLY A 554 -3.89 10.25 -0.29
CA GLY A 554 -3.59 10.37 1.14
C GLY A 554 -2.55 9.34 1.67
N GLY A 555 -1.77 8.71 0.77
CA GLY A 555 -0.71 7.76 1.13
C GLY A 555 -0.80 6.41 0.39
N GLY A 556 -1.53 6.38 -0.68
CA GLY A 556 -1.86 5.30 -1.61
C GLY A 556 -3.30 5.46 -2.10
N PRO A 557 -3.65 4.82 -3.22
CA PRO A 557 -3.19 3.52 -3.71
C PRO A 557 -1.85 3.56 -4.44
N GLY A 558 -1.14 2.42 -4.42
CA GLY A 558 0.15 2.25 -5.08
C GLY A 558 0.18 1.18 -6.14
N VAL A 559 1.11 1.34 -7.10
CA VAL A 559 1.53 0.30 -8.04
C VAL A 559 3.04 0.39 -8.17
N GLY A 560 3.72 -0.75 -8.00
CA GLY A 560 5.18 -0.83 -8.00
C GLY A 560 5.71 -1.90 -8.95
N PRO A 561 5.51 -1.77 -10.29
CA PRO A 561 5.99 -2.77 -11.24
C PRO A 561 7.50 -2.89 -11.17
N ILE A 562 8.00 -4.07 -11.53
CA ILE A 562 9.42 -4.24 -11.81
C ILE A 562 9.63 -4.45 -13.31
N CYS A 563 10.72 -3.87 -13.81
CA CYS A 563 11.26 -4.17 -15.12
C CYS A 563 12.63 -4.84 -14.96
N VAL A 564 12.94 -5.82 -15.81
CA VAL A 564 14.10 -6.68 -15.65
C VAL A 564 14.84 -6.90 -16.97
N ALA A 565 16.15 -7.15 -16.88
CA ALA A 565 16.99 -7.58 -17.99
C ALA A 565 16.56 -8.95 -18.53
N GLU A 566 16.95 -9.28 -19.77
CA GLU A 566 16.51 -10.49 -20.48
C GLU A 566 16.74 -11.79 -19.68
N HIS A 567 17.89 -11.94 -19.03
CA HIS A 567 18.23 -13.15 -18.29
C HIS A 567 17.38 -13.39 -17.04
N LEU A 568 16.68 -12.36 -16.55
CA LEU A 568 15.79 -12.42 -15.38
C LEU A 568 14.32 -12.61 -15.76
N ARG A 569 13.96 -12.40 -17.03
CA ARG A 569 12.57 -12.38 -17.50
C ARG A 569 11.80 -13.65 -17.16
N LYS A 570 12.40 -14.82 -17.31
CA LYS A 570 11.75 -16.10 -17.05
C LYS A 570 11.39 -16.35 -15.57
N PHE A 571 11.94 -15.56 -14.65
CA PHE A 571 11.69 -15.65 -13.19
C PHE A 571 10.62 -14.67 -12.69
N LEU A 572 10.01 -13.88 -13.55
CA LEU A 572 8.93 -12.96 -13.18
C LEU A 572 7.78 -13.73 -12.52
N PRO A 573 7.11 -13.13 -11.50
CA PRO A 573 6.14 -13.84 -10.67
C PRO A 573 4.97 -14.42 -11.45
N SER A 574 4.68 -15.67 -11.20
CA SER A 574 3.52 -16.41 -11.68
C SER A 574 2.28 -16.12 -10.82
N HIS A 575 1.13 -16.70 -11.20
CA HIS A 575 -0.07 -16.68 -10.37
C HIS A 575 -0.74 -18.06 -10.39
N SER A 576 -1.37 -18.45 -9.27
CA SER A 576 -1.94 -19.80 -9.06
C SER A 576 -3.21 -20.09 -9.88
N ILE A 577 -3.86 -19.07 -10.44
CA ILE A 577 -5.15 -19.21 -11.15
C ILE A 577 -5.07 -18.64 -12.56
N VAL A 578 -4.49 -17.45 -12.73
CA VAL A 578 -4.36 -16.77 -14.02
C VAL A 578 -2.93 -16.91 -14.53
N PRO A 579 -2.70 -17.38 -15.76
CA PRO A 579 -1.35 -17.47 -16.34
C PRO A 579 -0.68 -16.09 -16.41
N THR A 580 0.35 -15.88 -15.63
CA THR A 580 1.17 -14.66 -15.62
C THR A 580 2.63 -15.03 -15.44
N GLY A 581 3.54 -14.10 -15.72
CA GLY A 581 4.95 -14.23 -15.41
C GLY A 581 5.76 -15.03 -16.41
N GLY A 582 6.91 -15.52 -15.97
CA GLY A 582 7.84 -16.28 -16.77
C GLY A 582 7.74 -17.79 -16.55
N ASP A 583 8.35 -18.58 -17.45
CA ASP A 583 8.27 -20.05 -17.46
C ASP A 583 8.87 -20.70 -16.19
N GLU A 584 9.83 -20.06 -15.53
CA GLU A 584 10.42 -20.47 -14.24
C GLU A 584 10.08 -19.45 -13.14
N GLY A 585 8.90 -18.82 -13.26
CA GLY A 585 8.47 -17.71 -12.39
C GLY A 585 8.42 -18.08 -10.91
N ILE A 586 8.83 -17.13 -10.06
CA ILE A 586 8.57 -17.24 -8.62
C ILE A 586 7.05 -17.29 -8.38
N THR A 587 6.64 -17.81 -7.23
CA THR A 587 5.22 -17.80 -6.84
C THR A 587 4.69 -16.37 -6.66
N ALA A 588 3.35 -16.22 -6.69
CA ALA A 588 2.69 -14.92 -6.64
C ALA A 588 3.15 -14.03 -5.49
N VAL A 589 3.35 -12.75 -5.76
CA VAL A 589 3.70 -11.72 -4.76
C VAL A 589 2.49 -10.94 -4.25
N ALA A 590 1.36 -11.04 -4.98
CA ALA A 590 0.06 -10.51 -4.59
C ALA A 590 -1.02 -11.55 -4.87
N SER A 591 -2.14 -11.51 -4.12
CA SER A 591 -3.27 -12.43 -4.33
C SER A 591 -4.02 -12.13 -5.63
N ALA A 592 -4.01 -10.89 -6.11
CA ALA A 592 -4.55 -10.53 -7.41
C ALA A 592 -3.50 -10.73 -8.50
N PRO A 593 -3.86 -11.25 -9.70
CA PRO A 593 -2.91 -11.53 -10.78
C PRO A 593 -2.12 -10.31 -11.23
N TRP A 594 -2.75 -9.15 -11.19
CA TRP A 594 -2.23 -7.87 -11.69
C TRP A 594 -2.18 -6.79 -10.61
N GLY A 595 -2.23 -7.16 -9.32
CA GLY A 595 -2.18 -6.20 -8.22
C GLY A 595 -3.28 -5.14 -8.28
N SER A 596 -2.90 -3.89 -8.44
CA SER A 596 -3.84 -2.75 -8.50
C SER A 596 -4.27 -2.41 -9.93
N ALA A 597 -4.81 -3.37 -10.66
CA ALA A 597 -5.09 -3.30 -12.11
C ALA A 597 -5.97 -2.11 -12.53
N MET A 598 -6.95 -1.72 -11.72
CA MET A 598 -7.85 -0.59 -12.01
C MET A 598 -7.10 0.74 -12.20
N LEU A 599 -5.87 0.86 -11.70
CA LEU A 599 -5.09 2.09 -11.81
C LEU A 599 -4.28 2.18 -13.12
N PHE A 600 -4.14 1.09 -13.85
CA PHE A 600 -3.33 1.07 -15.09
C PHE A 600 -3.82 2.03 -16.17
N PRO A 601 -5.14 2.23 -16.38
CA PRO A 601 -5.64 3.21 -17.33
C PRO A 601 -5.13 4.63 -17.07
N ILE A 602 -4.85 5.01 -15.80
CA ILE A 602 -4.32 6.34 -15.45
C ILE A 602 -2.92 6.52 -16.05
N THR A 603 -2.00 5.60 -15.74
CA THR A 603 -0.63 5.66 -16.26
C THR A 603 -0.59 5.46 -17.77
N TYR A 604 -1.41 4.56 -18.30
CA TYR A 604 -1.53 4.35 -19.74
C TYR A 604 -1.98 5.63 -20.44
N GLY A 605 -3.04 6.27 -19.94
CA GLY A 605 -3.53 7.55 -20.45
C GLY A 605 -2.50 8.67 -20.36
N TYR A 606 -1.80 8.77 -19.24
CA TYR A 606 -0.72 9.74 -19.03
C TYR A 606 0.39 9.58 -20.07
N ILE A 607 0.89 8.36 -20.28
CA ILE A 607 1.94 8.06 -21.26
C ILE A 607 1.43 8.37 -22.70
N LYS A 608 0.20 7.98 -23.02
CA LYS A 608 -0.40 8.20 -24.36
C LYS A 608 -0.62 9.67 -24.65
N MET A 609 -1.04 10.45 -23.66
CA MET A 609 -1.29 11.90 -23.84
C MET A 609 0.00 12.69 -23.99
N LEU A 610 1.06 12.33 -23.28
CA LEU A 610 2.35 13.04 -23.35
C LEU A 610 3.23 12.56 -24.51
N GLY A 611 3.18 11.28 -24.85
CA GLY A 611 4.14 10.67 -25.77
C GLY A 611 5.58 10.75 -25.26
N GLY A 612 6.55 10.33 -26.06
CA GLY A 612 7.97 10.33 -25.65
C GLY A 612 8.53 11.75 -25.43
N GLU A 613 8.17 12.70 -26.29
CA GLU A 613 8.62 14.10 -26.16
C GLU A 613 8.05 14.76 -24.91
N GLY A 614 6.76 14.57 -24.61
CA GLY A 614 6.13 15.14 -23.42
C GLY A 614 6.65 14.53 -22.12
N LEU A 615 6.92 13.22 -22.07
CA LEU A 615 7.52 12.56 -20.92
C LEU A 615 8.95 13.10 -20.66
N LYS A 616 9.75 13.31 -21.73
CA LYS A 616 11.08 13.91 -21.63
C LYS A 616 10.98 15.36 -21.12
N ALA A 617 10.09 16.15 -21.69
CA ALA A 617 9.88 17.54 -21.27
C ALA A 617 9.43 17.64 -19.79
N ALA A 618 8.62 16.70 -19.32
CA ALA A 618 8.24 16.62 -17.90
C ALA A 618 9.46 16.38 -17.00
N THR A 619 10.34 15.45 -17.37
CA THR A 619 11.58 15.20 -16.63
C THR A 619 12.52 16.42 -16.64
N GLU A 620 12.72 17.05 -17.79
CA GLU A 620 13.52 18.27 -17.91
C GLU A 620 12.98 19.40 -17.04
N MET A 621 11.65 19.58 -17.03
CA MET A 621 11.01 20.60 -16.21
C MET A 621 11.13 20.29 -14.70
N ALA A 622 11.03 19.03 -14.27
CA ALA A 622 11.23 18.66 -12.87
C ALA A 622 12.64 19.05 -12.38
N ILE A 623 13.65 18.78 -13.20
CA ILE A 623 15.06 19.17 -12.89
C ILE A 623 15.21 20.69 -12.90
N VAL A 624 14.62 21.38 -13.87
CA VAL A 624 14.67 22.86 -13.96
C VAL A 624 14.01 23.49 -12.74
N ASN A 625 12.84 23.02 -12.33
CA ASN A 625 12.10 23.55 -11.17
C ASN A 625 12.89 23.42 -9.87
N ALA A 626 13.49 22.25 -9.61
CA ALA A 626 14.33 22.05 -8.42
C ALA A 626 15.56 22.98 -8.43
N ASN A 627 16.24 23.11 -9.56
CA ASN A 627 17.39 23.99 -9.69
C ASN A 627 17.01 25.47 -9.64
N TYR A 628 15.83 25.87 -10.14
CA TYR A 628 15.30 27.21 -9.99
C TYR A 628 15.14 27.58 -8.52
N MET A 629 14.47 26.71 -7.74
CA MET A 629 14.25 26.94 -6.31
C MET A 629 15.57 26.94 -5.52
N SER A 630 16.46 25.99 -5.79
CA SER A 630 17.79 25.91 -5.16
C SER A 630 18.59 27.19 -5.41
N SER A 631 18.57 27.70 -6.65
CA SER A 631 19.28 28.95 -7.02
C SER A 631 18.67 30.17 -6.37
N ALA A 632 17.34 30.28 -6.29
CA ALA A 632 16.64 31.39 -5.69
C ALA A 632 16.81 31.46 -4.16
N LEU A 633 16.98 30.31 -3.52
CA LEU A 633 17.18 30.19 -2.06
C LEU A 633 18.64 30.29 -1.63
N LYS A 634 19.61 30.23 -2.56
CA LYS A 634 21.04 30.07 -2.29
C LYS A 634 21.63 31.09 -1.32
N SER A 635 21.14 32.32 -1.30
CA SER A 635 21.62 33.38 -0.39
C SER A 635 21.15 33.19 1.04
N GLU A 636 20.03 32.49 1.24
CA GLU A 636 19.37 32.33 2.52
C GLU A 636 19.53 30.93 3.12
N TYR A 637 19.50 29.91 2.26
CA TYR A 637 19.60 28.49 2.64
C TYR A 637 20.66 27.81 1.78
N ARG A 638 21.59 27.15 2.44
CA ARG A 638 22.55 26.29 1.74
C ARG A 638 21.82 25.05 1.22
N THR A 639 22.04 24.70 -0.05
CA THR A 639 21.75 23.34 -0.53
C THR A 639 22.82 22.40 0.03
N TYR A 640 22.40 21.37 0.78
CA TYR A 640 23.32 20.52 1.54
C TYR A 640 24.25 19.73 0.63
N TYR A 641 23.69 19.07 -0.40
CA TYR A 641 24.44 18.36 -1.43
C TYR A 641 24.11 18.93 -2.81
N SER A 642 25.09 18.98 -3.66
CA SER A 642 24.98 19.32 -5.09
C SER A 642 26.03 18.57 -5.88
N GLY A 643 25.75 18.28 -7.16
CA GLY A 643 26.73 17.71 -8.07
C GLY A 643 27.91 18.67 -8.33
N GLU A 644 28.93 18.20 -9.03
CA GLU A 644 30.15 18.95 -9.35
C GLU A 644 29.91 20.33 -10.01
N THR A 645 28.78 20.45 -10.74
CA THR A 645 28.36 21.72 -11.37
C THR A 645 27.61 22.65 -10.42
N GLY A 646 27.44 22.29 -9.14
CA GLY A 646 26.64 23.01 -8.17
C GLY A 646 25.12 22.88 -8.41
N ARG A 647 24.71 21.85 -9.14
CA ARG A 647 23.31 21.59 -9.49
C ARG A 647 22.76 20.36 -8.77
N VAL A 648 21.45 20.31 -8.61
CA VAL A 648 20.70 19.18 -8.04
C VAL A 648 19.95 18.42 -9.14
N GLY A 649 19.43 17.25 -8.81
CA GLY A 649 18.48 16.51 -9.64
C GLY A 649 17.10 17.18 -9.67
N HIS A 650 16.04 16.39 -9.43
CA HIS A 650 14.65 16.86 -9.38
C HIS A 650 14.20 17.29 -7.98
N GLU A 651 15.07 17.15 -6.99
CA GLU A 651 14.85 17.48 -5.58
C GLU A 651 16.11 18.06 -4.96
N MET A 652 15.98 18.70 -3.80
CA MET A 652 17.09 19.32 -3.08
C MET A 652 16.95 19.17 -1.58
N ILE A 653 18.07 19.15 -0.87
CA ILE A 653 18.14 19.17 0.60
C ILE A 653 18.55 20.56 1.06
N LEU A 654 17.68 21.24 1.80
CA LEU A 654 17.97 22.53 2.44
C LEU A 654 18.58 22.29 3.82
N ASP A 655 19.74 22.87 4.07
CA ASP A 655 20.52 22.75 5.28
C ASP A 655 19.97 23.66 6.40
N LEU A 656 19.51 23.07 7.49
CA LEU A 656 19.07 23.73 8.71
C LEU A 656 19.90 23.32 9.92
N THR A 657 21.01 22.58 9.72
CA THR A 657 21.83 22.03 10.81
C THR A 657 22.36 23.08 11.80
N HIS A 658 22.53 24.32 11.33
CA HIS A 658 23.02 25.45 12.14
C HIS A 658 21.89 26.21 12.85
N PHE A 659 20.60 26.07 12.46
CA PHE A 659 19.48 26.87 12.97
C PHE A 659 19.28 26.71 14.49
N LYS A 660 19.47 25.46 15.01
CA LYS A 660 19.35 25.23 16.46
C LYS A 660 20.39 26.01 17.26
N LYS A 661 21.62 26.09 16.72
CA LYS A 661 22.72 26.82 17.36
C LYS A 661 22.54 28.32 17.23
N ASP A 662 22.20 28.80 16.03
CA ASP A 662 22.20 30.22 15.69
C ASP A 662 20.93 30.93 16.15
N TYR A 663 19.77 30.23 16.13
CA TYR A 663 18.44 30.81 16.39
C TYR A 663 17.68 30.11 17.51
N ASN A 664 18.19 29.02 18.07
CA ASN A 664 17.46 28.10 18.98
C ASN A 664 16.15 27.53 18.39
N ILE A 665 16.07 27.38 17.08
CA ILE A 665 14.93 26.88 16.29
C ILE A 665 15.38 25.61 15.58
N ASP A 666 14.55 24.56 15.57
CA ASP A 666 14.82 23.29 14.88
C ASP A 666 14.01 23.17 13.57
N CYS A 667 14.31 22.15 12.77
CA CYS A 667 13.63 21.94 11.48
C CYS A 667 12.12 21.67 11.66
N GLY A 668 11.70 21.10 12.79
CA GLY A 668 10.30 20.87 13.12
C GLY A 668 9.53 22.17 13.34
N ASP A 669 10.13 23.16 13.98
CA ASP A 669 9.54 24.48 14.16
C ASP A 669 9.31 25.18 12.81
N ILE A 670 10.28 25.07 11.89
CA ILE A 670 10.15 25.62 10.53
C ILE A 670 9.04 24.91 9.76
N ALA A 671 8.96 23.60 9.87
CA ALA A 671 7.91 22.80 9.25
C ALA A 671 6.51 23.21 9.77
N HIS A 672 6.36 23.41 11.06
CA HIS A 672 5.12 23.92 11.65
C HIS A 672 4.81 25.35 11.18
N ARG A 673 5.82 26.19 11.05
CA ARG A 673 5.61 27.54 10.56
C ARG A 673 5.18 27.58 9.09
N LEU A 674 5.66 26.67 8.24
CA LEU A 674 5.18 26.50 6.86
C LEU A 674 3.66 26.27 6.78
N MET A 675 3.09 25.56 7.76
CA MET A 675 1.63 25.32 7.83
C MET A 675 0.85 26.62 8.00
N ASP A 676 1.36 27.60 8.74
CA ASP A 676 0.75 28.94 8.87
C ASP A 676 0.72 29.72 7.56
N TYR A 677 1.66 29.41 6.66
CA TYR A 677 1.72 29.97 5.31
C TYR A 677 0.87 29.18 4.28
N GLY A 678 0.20 28.12 4.73
CA GLY A 678 -0.66 27.30 3.89
C GLY A 678 0.08 26.25 3.07
N PHE A 679 1.28 25.84 3.49
CA PHE A 679 2.05 24.77 2.88
C PHE A 679 2.07 23.50 3.75
N HIS A 680 1.96 22.36 3.11
CA HIS A 680 2.39 21.10 3.70
C HIS A 680 3.92 21.10 3.82
N ALA A 681 4.46 20.75 4.98
CA ALA A 681 5.89 20.71 5.16
C ALA A 681 6.57 19.68 4.25
N PRO A 682 7.79 19.98 3.74
CA PRO A 682 8.63 18.98 3.06
C PRO A 682 9.04 17.83 3.97
N THR A 683 9.71 16.81 3.43
CA THR A 683 10.27 15.72 4.23
C THR A 683 11.33 16.23 5.18
N LEU A 684 11.19 15.88 6.47
CA LEU A 684 12.07 16.34 7.56
C LEU A 684 13.18 15.34 7.88
N SER A 685 14.37 15.84 8.15
CA SER A 685 15.49 15.09 8.74
C SER A 685 15.78 13.77 8.01
N PHE A 686 15.65 13.77 6.69
CA PHE A 686 15.93 12.63 5.82
C PHE A 686 16.56 13.10 4.50
N PRO A 687 17.60 12.42 4.03
CA PRO A 687 18.43 11.43 4.71
C PRO A 687 19.39 12.05 5.76
N VAL A 688 19.49 13.36 5.82
CA VAL A 688 20.33 14.12 6.73
C VAL A 688 19.49 14.73 7.85
N HIS A 689 19.99 14.62 9.10
CA HIS A 689 19.32 15.21 10.25
C HIS A 689 19.31 16.74 10.19
N GLU A 690 18.25 17.39 10.71
CA GLU A 690 18.05 18.84 10.68
C GLU A 690 18.11 19.43 9.26
N THR A 691 17.36 18.84 8.34
CA THR A 691 17.23 19.30 6.95
C THR A 691 15.79 19.24 6.48
N LEU A 692 15.49 19.97 5.39
CA LEU A 692 14.25 19.85 4.62
C LEU A 692 14.58 19.31 3.23
N MET A 693 13.92 18.24 2.82
CA MET A 693 14.03 17.67 1.48
C MET A 693 12.84 18.10 0.63
N VAL A 694 13.10 18.87 -0.40
CA VAL A 694 12.10 19.56 -1.23
C VAL A 694 12.10 19.02 -2.66
N GLU A 695 10.95 18.53 -3.12
CA GLU A 695 10.70 18.12 -4.51
C GLU A 695 9.52 18.93 -5.07
N PRO A 696 9.76 19.92 -5.97
CA PRO A 696 8.67 20.76 -6.48
C PRO A 696 7.85 20.10 -7.60
N THR A 697 8.28 19.04 -8.21
CA THR A 697 7.74 18.38 -9.42
C THR A 697 7.62 19.29 -10.65
N GLU A 698 7.38 18.72 -11.82
CA GLU A 698 7.15 19.47 -13.06
C GLU A 698 5.73 20.04 -13.15
N SER A 699 4.79 19.56 -12.32
CA SER A 699 3.39 19.99 -12.38
C SER A 699 3.15 21.35 -11.70
N GLU A 700 4.12 21.85 -10.94
CA GLU A 700 3.97 23.09 -10.19
C GLU A 700 4.22 24.33 -11.05
N PRO A 701 3.33 25.33 -11.02
CA PRO A 701 3.54 26.59 -11.70
C PRO A 701 4.60 27.43 -11.00
N LYS A 702 5.32 28.25 -11.79
CA LYS A 702 6.36 29.15 -11.25
C LYS A 702 5.86 30.03 -10.11
N ALA A 703 4.64 30.55 -10.21
CA ALA A 703 4.04 31.37 -9.17
C ALA A 703 3.92 30.68 -7.82
N GLU A 704 3.62 29.38 -7.80
CA GLU A 704 3.55 28.59 -6.56
C GLU A 704 4.94 28.34 -5.97
N MET A 705 5.93 28.06 -6.80
CA MET A 705 7.32 27.97 -6.38
C MET A 705 7.83 29.30 -5.82
N ASP A 706 7.51 30.43 -6.46
CA ASP A 706 7.86 31.78 -5.97
C ASP A 706 7.21 32.05 -4.60
N ARG A 707 5.97 31.64 -4.41
CA ARG A 707 5.24 31.74 -3.13
C ARG A 707 5.95 30.94 -2.03
N PHE A 708 6.39 29.72 -2.33
CA PHE A 708 7.14 28.87 -1.39
C PHE A 708 8.53 29.46 -1.05
N ILE A 709 9.25 29.95 -2.06
CA ILE A 709 10.55 30.64 -1.90
C ILE A 709 10.39 31.86 -0.98
N ALA A 710 9.42 32.73 -1.27
CA ALA A 710 9.14 33.91 -0.45
C ALA A 710 8.80 33.54 1.00
N THR A 711 8.07 32.42 1.19
CA THR A 711 7.72 31.90 2.51
C THR A 711 8.97 31.47 3.28
N LEU A 712 9.86 30.68 2.69
CA LEU A 712 11.09 30.25 3.36
C LEU A 712 11.99 31.43 3.72
N ILE A 713 12.14 32.40 2.83
CA ILE A 713 12.92 33.62 3.09
C ILE A 713 12.31 34.40 4.27
N GLN A 714 10.97 34.52 4.33
CA GLN A 714 10.31 35.22 5.43
C GLN A 714 10.46 34.45 6.76
N ILE A 715 10.34 33.12 6.76
CA ILE A 715 10.54 32.31 7.96
C ILE A 715 11.96 32.47 8.50
N LYS A 716 12.99 32.53 7.63
CA LYS A 716 14.36 32.80 8.08
C LYS A 716 14.49 34.16 8.75
N ARG A 717 13.89 35.22 8.19
CA ARG A 717 13.86 36.55 8.83
C ARG A 717 13.17 36.49 10.20
N GLU A 718 12.08 35.75 10.32
CA GLU A 718 11.42 35.54 11.63
C GLU A 718 12.33 34.82 12.63
N CYS A 719 13.17 33.88 12.19
CA CYS A 719 14.18 33.22 13.03
C CYS A 719 15.27 34.21 13.48
N GLU A 720 15.76 35.06 12.56
CA GLU A 720 16.75 36.11 12.86
C GLU A 720 16.20 37.16 13.86
N GLU A 721 14.95 37.59 13.67
CA GLU A 721 14.25 38.50 14.59
C GLU A 721 14.09 37.85 16.01
N ALA A 722 13.69 36.57 16.07
CA ALA A 722 13.55 35.85 17.33
C ALA A 722 14.88 35.73 18.07
N ALA A 723 15.96 35.41 17.37
CA ALA A 723 17.29 35.37 17.96
C ALA A 723 17.78 36.74 18.45
N ALA A 724 17.54 37.78 17.67
CA ALA A 724 17.92 39.14 18.02
C ALA A 724 17.15 39.70 19.25
N SER A 725 15.87 39.34 19.41
CA SER A 725 15.07 39.73 20.59
C SER A 725 15.41 38.92 21.82
N GLY A 726 15.94 37.71 21.66
CA GLY A 726 16.18 36.75 22.76
C GLY A 726 14.91 36.18 23.38
N GLU A 727 13.74 36.42 22.78
CA GLU A 727 12.46 35.92 23.29
C GLU A 727 12.24 34.45 22.94
N ALA A 728 12.03 33.66 23.99
CA ALA A 728 11.69 32.24 23.81
C ALA A 728 10.28 32.06 23.27
N ASP A 729 9.36 32.99 23.61
CA ASP A 729 7.98 33.03 23.07
C ASP A 729 7.96 33.81 21.76
N ASN A 730 8.11 33.14 20.63
CA ASN A 730 8.17 33.73 19.30
C ASN A 730 7.30 33.01 18.29
N VAL A 731 7.04 33.67 17.15
CA VAL A 731 6.08 33.22 16.14
C VAL A 731 6.47 31.91 15.47
N VAL A 732 7.75 31.55 15.43
CA VAL A 732 8.21 30.30 14.80
C VAL A 732 8.07 29.12 15.76
N VAL A 733 8.49 29.27 17.00
CA VAL A 733 8.44 28.20 18.02
C VAL A 733 7.01 27.83 18.40
N ASN A 734 6.08 28.79 18.37
CA ASN A 734 4.67 28.56 18.69
C ASN A 734 3.82 28.07 17.52
N ALA A 735 4.35 28.07 16.31
CA ALA A 735 3.62 27.56 15.14
C ALA A 735 3.28 26.05 15.30
N PRO A 736 2.17 25.56 14.71
CA PRO A 736 1.23 26.30 13.88
C PRO A 736 0.11 26.99 14.70
N HIS A 737 -0.38 28.13 14.25
CA HIS A 737 -1.42 28.90 14.92
C HIS A 737 -2.82 28.51 14.43
N THR A 738 -3.65 28.05 15.35
CA THR A 738 -5.02 27.59 15.04
C THR A 738 -6.02 28.74 15.04
N ALA A 739 -7.16 28.59 14.36
CA ALA A 739 -8.25 29.56 14.40
C ALA A 739 -8.78 29.78 15.84
N ALA A 740 -8.83 28.74 16.65
CA ALA A 740 -9.29 28.81 18.03
C ALA A 740 -8.38 29.73 18.88
N GLU A 741 -7.06 29.59 18.71
CA GLU A 741 -6.06 30.41 19.38
C GLU A 741 -6.15 31.87 18.93
N ILE A 742 -6.24 32.12 17.63
CA ILE A 742 -6.33 33.49 17.09
C ILE A 742 -7.59 34.24 17.54
N CYS A 743 -8.71 33.51 17.69
CA CYS A 743 -9.99 34.09 18.15
C CYS A 743 -10.11 34.15 19.68
N GLY A 744 -9.21 33.50 20.43
CA GLY A 744 -9.18 33.43 21.87
C GLY A 744 -8.41 34.58 22.53
N GLU A 745 -8.02 34.38 23.80
CA GLU A 745 -7.08 35.26 24.49
C GLU A 745 -5.70 35.19 23.84
N TRP A 746 -5.05 36.33 23.70
CA TRP A 746 -3.73 36.44 23.07
C TRP A 746 -2.70 36.95 24.06
N SER A 747 -1.82 36.08 24.47
CA SER A 747 -0.78 36.38 25.46
C SER A 747 0.64 36.48 24.88
N HIS A 748 0.80 36.23 23.57
CA HIS A 748 2.11 36.25 22.92
C HIS A 748 2.63 37.69 22.72
N PRO A 749 3.96 37.90 22.74
CA PRO A 749 4.57 39.22 22.56
C PRO A 749 4.50 39.74 21.12
N TYR A 750 4.14 38.90 20.16
CA TYR A 750 3.94 39.29 18.75
C TYR A 750 2.46 39.45 18.41
N THR A 751 2.15 40.09 17.31
CA THR A 751 0.76 40.38 16.92
C THR A 751 0.08 39.17 16.25
N ARG A 752 -1.26 39.07 16.38
CA ARG A 752 -2.06 38.08 15.63
C ARG A 752 -1.81 38.19 14.13
N GLU A 753 -1.67 39.41 13.60
CA GLU A 753 -1.42 39.64 12.19
C GLU A 753 -0.10 39.00 11.73
N LYS A 754 1.00 39.17 12.51
CA LYS A 754 2.29 38.50 12.26
C LYS A 754 2.16 36.98 12.32
N ALA A 755 1.31 36.45 13.18
CA ALA A 755 1.06 35.02 13.26
C ALA A 755 0.40 34.45 12.00
N VAL A 756 -0.66 35.13 11.48
CA VAL A 756 -1.53 34.56 10.44
C VAL A 756 -1.38 35.14 9.04
N PHE A 757 -0.88 36.40 8.94
CA PHE A 757 -0.74 37.13 7.67
C PHE A 757 0.67 37.72 7.47
N PRO A 758 1.73 36.94 7.65
CA PRO A 758 3.09 37.43 7.54
C PRO A 758 3.47 37.91 6.12
N LEU A 759 2.73 37.48 5.09
CA LEU A 759 2.85 37.90 3.70
C LEU A 759 1.46 38.17 3.10
N ASP A 760 1.37 39.13 2.18
CA ASP A 760 0.08 39.60 1.64
C ASP A 760 -0.71 38.51 0.90
N PHE A 761 -0.06 37.63 0.16
CA PHE A 761 -0.75 36.59 -0.61
C PHE A 761 -1.56 35.59 0.29
N ILE A 762 -1.20 35.49 1.58
CA ILE A 762 -1.89 34.59 2.51
C ILE A 762 -3.31 35.10 2.78
N ARG A 763 -3.57 36.38 2.66
CA ARG A 763 -4.89 36.99 2.91
C ARG A 763 -5.97 36.51 1.94
N GLU A 764 -5.58 36.15 0.72
CA GLU A 764 -6.50 35.68 -0.32
C GLU A 764 -7.03 34.25 -0.03
N SER A 765 -6.21 33.39 0.60
CA SER A 765 -6.54 31.96 0.79
C SER A 765 -5.95 31.38 2.09
N LYS A 766 -6.22 32.03 3.23
CA LYS A 766 -5.70 31.56 4.52
C LYS A 766 -6.19 30.18 4.88
N PHE A 767 -5.28 29.25 5.06
CA PHE A 767 -5.51 27.99 5.73
C PHE A 767 -5.17 28.12 7.23
N PHE A 768 -6.08 27.65 8.10
CA PHE A 768 -5.84 27.57 9.54
C PHE A 768 -5.58 26.11 9.90
N PRO A 769 -4.39 25.78 10.42
CA PRO A 769 -4.12 24.45 10.97
C PRO A 769 -5.16 24.05 12.01
N TYR A 770 -5.54 22.77 11.99
CA TYR A 770 -6.63 22.27 12.86
C TYR A 770 -6.19 22.04 14.31
N VAL A 771 -4.91 21.68 14.50
CA VAL A 771 -4.27 21.48 15.81
C VAL A 771 -3.00 22.32 15.90
N SER A 772 -2.66 22.74 17.11
CA SER A 772 -1.40 23.41 17.40
C SER A 772 -0.25 22.38 17.55
N LYS A 773 0.90 22.79 18.06
CA LYS A 773 2.08 21.94 18.24
C LYS A 773 1.76 20.73 19.11
N ILE A 774 1.99 19.55 18.61
CA ILE A 774 1.62 18.28 19.26
C ILE A 774 2.65 17.89 20.33
N ASP A 775 2.16 17.57 21.54
CA ASP A 775 2.99 16.99 22.61
C ASP A 775 3.31 15.51 22.31
N ASN A 776 4.38 15.28 21.58
CA ASN A 776 4.85 13.94 21.23
C ASN A 776 5.27 13.14 22.46
N GLY A 777 5.90 13.78 23.46
CA GLY A 777 6.33 13.14 24.69
C GLY A 777 5.17 12.61 25.53
N TYR A 778 4.08 13.37 25.60
CA TYR A 778 2.85 12.90 26.24
C TYR A 778 2.29 11.68 25.50
N GLY A 779 2.16 11.74 24.17
CA GLY A 779 1.63 10.65 23.36
C GLY A 779 2.45 9.36 23.43
N ASP A 780 3.78 9.45 23.58
CA ASP A 780 4.66 8.29 23.76
C ASP A 780 4.46 7.60 25.12
N ARG A 781 4.23 8.37 26.17
CA ARG A 781 3.98 7.85 27.52
C ARG A 781 2.55 7.35 27.71
N ASN A 782 1.59 7.92 26.97
CA ASN A 782 0.16 7.67 27.12
C ASN A 782 -0.42 7.16 25.80
N LEU A 783 -0.05 5.93 25.41
CA LEU A 783 -0.51 5.35 24.14
C LEU A 783 -2.01 5.07 24.17
N VAL A 784 -2.77 5.90 23.47
CA VAL A 784 -4.19 5.72 23.20
C VAL A 784 -4.39 5.62 21.70
N CYS A 785 -4.92 4.50 21.22
CA CYS A 785 -5.13 4.22 19.80
C CYS A 785 -6.61 4.17 19.42
N ARG A 786 -7.51 4.60 20.30
CA ARG A 786 -8.96 4.67 20.04
C ARG A 786 -9.53 5.94 20.63
N CYS A 787 -10.52 6.51 19.94
CA CYS A 787 -11.35 7.55 20.53
C CYS A 787 -12.23 6.93 21.64
N THR A 788 -12.00 7.38 22.87
CA THR A 788 -12.92 7.18 23.97
C THR A 788 -13.89 8.37 23.92
N GLU A 789 -14.97 8.24 23.17
CA GLU A 789 -16.21 9.05 23.08
C GLU A 789 -16.81 9.04 21.68
#